data_4b4be1c92dd204a5a06eb72f4f253f72
#
_entry.id   4b4be1c92dd204a5a06eb72f4f253f72
#
_cell.length_a   1.000
_cell.length_b   1.000
_cell.length_c   1.000
_cell.angle_alpha   90.00
_cell.angle_beta   90.00
_cell.angle_gamma   90.00
#
_symmetry.space_group_name_H-M   'P 1'
#
loop_
_entity.id
_entity.type
_entity.pdbx_description
1 polymer ?
#
loop_
_entity_poly.entity_id
_entity_poly.type
_entity_poly.pdbx_seq_one_letter_code
_entity_poly.pdbx_strand_id
1 'polypeptide(L)'
;MNKKLRYCLLPLIASTLAACGDGGGSVGGGQPTPQTACAETGDYACRTGETEPLYTFQWALNYAASYFNAFPETFGGGLDLNVEPVHRQGIKGQGVNVLVLDSGTDLRNEDLLPNADFDMSWNFLTQQNDPYPSLVKPDDAPHGTAVAGMIAAAQNGKGVMGIAPQAKIGGANFLDASAEVFASYGGAPWSSKAHVFNASYGADRSTAPYESDVGNEETIAGRGLKKLRDGKGAVFIKAAGNSFEPGLCGRGPAYFDCTNPANDVLVLESNIITVAALNAQGRASSYSSAGSVVWVTGMGGEFGGSGNYGEGGADNDGPTIFSTDLRGCIHGYSRGNAGTPYLRGQTERNGKPDNPDCDYAYMNGTSAATPTISGVAALILSANPALTWRDMRDILRASARKVDADYIHGSPYGGTMRYGALQDLSTNQPTDKMGSPADIRDGAQAFPMDLGWQKNAAGYEYSNWYGFGVPDAEKAVALALEYGKNPKLSRSGDVQIPDFSDFAYLQRDDLDDPDPDLENVHVRIGPFPYQRVTSLGTFKSGAQTVDQLQVRLSGENVCLGSLGIAAKSPAGTVSLLKLPNDHFKAYGVNQFTDYALGSFAFYGEPAQGDWEIFAIASNPDTQIEVAEIINNVLVVRPSDPCPSTDGNGQPLNFHLIVETRLIAQ
;
A
#
# COMPACT_ATOMS: atom_id res chain seq x y z
N MET A 1 -29.24 -12.63 -2.13
CA MET A 1 -28.74 -13.43 -0.98
C MET A 1 -27.47 -12.73 -0.51
N ASN A 2 -27.57 -12.02 0.61
CA ASN A 2 -26.47 -11.16 1.11
C ASN A 2 -25.29 -12.01 1.60
N LYS A 3 -24.24 -12.15 0.81
CA LYS A 3 -22.92 -12.56 1.32
C LYS A 3 -22.20 -11.30 1.78
N LYS A 4 -22.01 -11.19 3.09
CA LYS A 4 -21.28 -10.10 3.74
C LYS A 4 -19.82 -10.19 3.33
N LEU A 5 -19.30 -9.14 2.69
CA LEU A 5 -17.86 -8.92 2.62
C LEU A 5 -17.32 -8.85 4.05
N ARG A 6 -16.41 -9.73 4.40
CA ARG A 6 -15.65 -9.64 5.64
C ARG A 6 -14.34 -8.94 5.32
N TYR A 7 -14.25 -7.68 5.66
CA TYR A 7 -12.95 -7.02 5.74
C TYR A 7 -12.23 -7.57 6.97
N CYS A 8 -11.14 -8.28 6.78
CA CYS A 8 -10.23 -8.62 7.86
C CYS A 8 -9.24 -7.48 8.03
N LEU A 9 -9.45 -6.67 9.06
CA LEU A 9 -8.34 -5.99 9.70
C LEU A 9 -7.48 -7.07 10.33
N LEU A 10 -6.25 -7.22 9.86
CA LEU A 10 -5.27 -8.00 10.60
C LEU A 10 -5.15 -7.39 11.99
N PRO A 11 -5.32 -8.17 13.06
CA PRO A 11 -5.03 -7.63 14.37
C PRO A 11 -3.55 -7.24 14.40
N LEU A 12 -3.28 -5.98 14.70
CA LEU A 12 -1.96 -5.58 15.19
C LEU A 12 -1.63 -6.52 16.35
N ILE A 13 -0.70 -7.43 16.12
CA ILE A 13 -0.18 -8.29 17.17
C ILE A 13 0.66 -7.39 18.08
N ALA A 14 0.04 -6.79 19.06
CA ALA A 14 0.75 -6.30 20.21
C ALA A 14 1.22 -7.53 21.01
N SER A 15 2.38 -8.06 20.65
CA SER A 15 3.05 -9.09 21.44
C SER A 15 3.51 -8.46 22.75
N THR A 16 2.68 -8.55 23.79
CA THR A 16 3.12 -8.32 25.16
C THR A 16 3.99 -9.48 25.61
N LEU A 17 5.26 -9.44 25.30
CA LEU A 17 6.28 -10.23 25.97
C LEU A 17 6.62 -9.55 27.30
N ALA A 18 6.08 -10.07 28.38
CA ALA A 18 6.56 -9.78 29.72
C ALA A 18 7.92 -10.45 29.90
N ALA A 19 8.99 -9.69 29.85
CA ALA A 19 10.30 -10.13 30.27
C ALA A 19 10.59 -9.56 31.66
N CYS A 20 10.55 -10.41 32.69
CA CYS A 20 11.26 -10.17 33.94
C CYS A 20 12.73 -10.53 33.77
N GLY A 21 13.63 -9.62 34.12
CA GLY A 21 15.06 -9.88 34.19
C GLY A 21 15.83 -8.69 34.73
N ASP A 22 16.09 -8.73 36.04
CA ASP A 22 17.06 -7.85 36.71
C ASP A 22 18.48 -8.05 36.19
N GLY A 23 19.20 -6.98 35.97
CA GLY A 23 20.64 -7.04 35.73
C GLY A 23 21.24 -5.65 35.48
N GLY A 24 21.62 -4.95 36.54
CA GLY A 24 22.23 -3.64 36.47
C GLY A 24 23.59 -3.61 35.76
N GLY A 25 23.79 -2.61 34.94
CA GLY A 25 25.08 -2.19 34.39
C GLY A 25 24.95 -0.77 33.88
N SER A 26 25.29 0.18 34.73
CA SER A 26 25.37 1.61 34.43
C SER A 26 26.50 1.86 33.41
N VAL A 27 26.19 2.16 32.19
CA VAL A 27 27.05 2.88 31.28
C VAL A 27 26.36 4.21 30.99
N GLY A 28 26.89 5.30 31.50
CA GLY A 28 26.36 6.63 31.29
C GLY A 28 26.53 7.10 29.84
N GLY A 29 25.64 6.73 28.98
CA GLY A 29 25.38 7.42 27.73
C GLY A 29 24.35 8.50 28.03
N GLY A 30 24.74 9.76 28.03
CA GLY A 30 23.79 10.86 28.11
C GLY A 30 22.78 10.73 26.98
N GLN A 31 21.49 10.60 27.31
CA GLN A 31 20.43 10.70 26.30
C GLN A 31 20.64 12.02 25.55
N PRO A 32 20.65 12.01 24.21
CA PRO A 32 20.67 13.23 23.47
C PRO A 32 19.45 14.04 23.88
N THR A 33 19.69 15.22 24.45
CA THR A 33 18.63 16.21 24.63
C THR A 33 18.00 16.44 23.25
N PRO A 34 16.67 16.42 23.14
CA PRO A 34 16.00 16.76 21.89
C PRO A 34 16.62 18.04 21.33
N GLN A 35 17.12 17.97 20.11
CA GLN A 35 17.63 19.18 19.48
C GLN A 35 16.50 20.19 19.45
N THR A 36 16.77 21.35 20.05
CA THR A 36 15.82 22.44 20.00
C THR A 36 15.70 22.88 18.54
N ALA A 37 14.64 22.43 17.89
CA ALA A 37 14.39 22.70 16.48
C ALA A 37 13.89 24.14 16.24
N CYS A 38 13.75 24.94 17.27
CA CYS A 38 13.25 26.30 17.20
C CYS A 38 14.35 27.35 16.98
N ALA A 39 15.14 27.21 15.95
CA ALA A 39 15.99 28.30 15.50
C ALA A 39 15.30 29.24 14.51
N GLU A 40 14.09 28.87 14.05
CA GLU A 40 13.38 29.60 13.01
C GLU A 40 12.24 30.44 13.57
N THR A 41 12.04 31.59 12.98
CA THR A 41 10.91 32.48 13.25
C THR A 41 9.76 32.17 12.30
N GLY A 42 8.53 32.43 12.69
CA GLY A 42 7.34 32.17 11.87
C GLY A 42 6.60 30.90 12.25
N ASP A 43 5.90 30.29 11.29
CA ASP A 43 4.98 29.15 11.52
C ASP A 43 5.63 27.91 12.14
N TYR A 44 6.95 27.80 12.01
CA TYR A 44 7.75 26.73 12.59
C TYR A 44 8.67 27.18 13.71
N ALA A 45 8.44 28.38 14.23
CA ALA A 45 9.28 28.97 15.27
C ALA A 45 9.48 28.03 16.46
N CYS A 46 8.55 27.16 16.70
CA CYS A 46 8.50 26.38 17.93
C CYS A 46 8.40 24.88 17.74
N ARG A 47 9.16 24.33 16.82
CA ARG A 47 9.35 22.88 16.70
C ARG A 47 10.00 22.23 17.91
N THR A 48 10.35 23.02 18.93
CA THR A 48 10.80 22.56 20.25
C THR A 48 9.65 22.12 21.15
N GLY A 49 8.41 22.15 20.66
CA GLY A 49 7.24 21.82 21.42
C GLY A 49 6.63 22.96 22.24
N GLU A 50 6.91 24.19 21.88
CA GLU A 50 6.16 25.33 22.42
C GLU A 50 4.85 25.57 21.66
N THR A 51 4.82 25.24 20.35
CA THR A 51 3.61 25.30 19.54
C THR A 51 3.06 23.91 19.22
N GLU A 52 3.90 22.98 18.74
CA GLU A 52 3.52 21.60 18.47
C GLU A 52 4.43 20.68 19.31
N PRO A 53 4.04 20.38 20.54
CA PRO A 53 4.88 19.72 21.53
C PRO A 53 5.51 18.41 21.06
N LEU A 54 4.81 17.64 20.23
CA LEU A 54 5.21 16.32 19.78
C LEU A 54 5.78 16.28 18.38
N TYR A 55 5.94 17.45 17.73
CA TYR A 55 6.50 17.56 16.38
C TYR A 55 7.87 16.89 16.22
N THR A 56 8.71 16.95 17.26
CA THR A 56 10.02 16.32 17.24
C THR A 56 9.99 14.79 17.00
N PHE A 57 8.86 14.14 17.24
CA PHE A 57 8.68 12.71 16.99
C PHE A 57 8.10 12.41 15.59
N GLN A 58 7.75 13.44 14.82
CA GLN A 58 7.14 13.32 13.51
C GLN A 58 8.19 13.38 12.38
N TRP A 59 9.06 12.35 12.33
CA TRP A 59 10.15 12.27 11.36
C TRP A 59 9.70 12.31 9.90
N ALA A 60 8.46 11.88 9.60
CA ALA A 60 7.89 11.92 8.26
C ALA A 60 7.70 13.34 7.72
N LEU A 61 7.53 14.33 8.60
CA LEU A 61 7.36 15.75 8.26
C LEU A 61 8.73 16.45 8.09
N ASN A 62 9.64 16.19 9.00
CA ASN A 62 11.01 16.72 8.94
C ASN A 62 11.95 15.81 9.71
N TYR A 63 12.70 14.98 9.01
CA TYR A 63 13.64 14.07 9.62
C TYR A 63 14.80 14.82 10.33
N ALA A 64 15.29 15.91 9.74
CA ALA A 64 16.38 16.68 10.31
C ALA A 64 16.04 17.33 11.66
N ALA A 65 14.77 17.67 11.88
CA ALA A 65 14.27 18.22 13.15
C ALA A 65 13.74 17.13 14.10
N SER A 66 13.77 15.86 13.68
CA SER A 66 13.24 14.78 14.51
C SER A 66 14.20 14.35 15.61
N TYR A 67 13.62 13.80 16.68
CA TYR A 67 14.36 13.12 17.73
C TYR A 67 15.30 12.05 17.16
N PHE A 68 14.86 11.33 16.14
CA PHE A 68 15.58 10.21 15.52
C PHE A 68 16.79 10.63 14.68
N ASN A 69 16.88 11.88 14.29
CA ASN A 69 18.08 12.42 13.63
C ASN A 69 19.35 12.33 14.49
N ALA A 70 19.20 12.22 15.81
CA ALA A 70 20.32 11.97 16.72
C ALA A 70 20.91 10.56 16.59
N PHE A 71 20.24 9.66 15.87
CA PHE A 71 20.65 8.25 15.69
C PHE A 71 20.77 7.87 14.20
N PRO A 72 21.56 8.62 13.40
CA PRO A 72 21.58 8.43 11.94
C PRO A 72 22.13 7.07 11.52
N GLU A 73 22.99 6.44 12.32
CA GLU A 73 23.56 5.11 12.02
C GLU A 73 22.54 3.98 12.19
N THR A 74 21.55 4.17 13.07
CA THR A 74 20.52 3.17 13.37
C THR A 74 19.26 3.37 12.50
N PHE A 75 18.91 4.65 12.22
CA PHE A 75 17.69 5.02 11.52
C PHE A 75 17.94 5.79 10.22
N GLY A 76 19.14 5.98 9.87
CA GLY A 76 19.97 6.68 8.88
C GLY A 76 19.43 7.14 7.55
N GLY A 77 18.15 7.05 7.26
CA GLY A 77 17.63 7.43 5.95
C GLY A 77 17.67 8.93 5.68
N GLY A 78 17.50 9.77 6.70
CA GLY A 78 17.40 11.23 6.52
C GLY A 78 16.30 11.64 5.56
N LEU A 79 15.34 10.75 5.29
CA LEU A 79 14.30 10.92 4.30
C LEU A 79 12.96 11.25 4.99
N ASP A 80 12.38 12.36 4.57
CA ASP A 80 11.04 12.79 4.93
C ASP A 80 10.23 13.19 3.67
N LEU A 81 9.05 13.72 3.83
CA LEU A 81 8.19 14.15 2.72
C LEU A 81 8.53 15.54 2.19
N ASN A 82 9.48 16.26 2.80
CA ASN A 82 9.88 17.62 2.42
C ASN A 82 8.68 18.61 2.41
N VAL A 83 7.87 18.58 3.46
CA VAL A 83 6.64 19.40 3.54
C VAL A 83 6.86 20.82 4.03
N GLU A 84 7.89 21.06 4.86
CA GLU A 84 8.12 22.37 5.45
C GLU A 84 8.35 23.51 4.46
N PRO A 85 9.13 23.33 3.37
CA PRO A 85 9.25 24.36 2.35
C PRO A 85 7.92 24.76 1.71
N VAL A 86 6.98 23.80 1.63
CA VAL A 86 5.60 24.04 1.13
C VAL A 86 4.81 24.90 2.12
N HIS A 87 4.87 24.52 3.39
CA HIS A 87 4.19 25.28 4.45
C HIS A 87 4.73 26.72 4.57
N ARG A 88 6.05 26.92 4.38
CA ARG A 88 6.65 28.27 4.37
C ARG A 88 6.14 29.16 3.24
N GLN A 89 5.64 28.54 2.14
CA GLN A 89 4.97 29.25 1.05
C GLN A 89 3.49 29.57 1.38
N GLY A 90 3.02 29.21 2.56
CA GLY A 90 1.62 29.40 2.98
C GLY A 90 0.65 28.35 2.43
N ILE A 91 1.16 27.29 1.80
CA ILE A 91 0.34 26.18 1.26
C ILE A 91 0.30 25.08 2.33
N LYS A 92 -0.86 24.91 2.99
CA LYS A 92 -1.09 24.04 4.14
C LYS A 92 -2.35 23.15 4.01
N GLY A 93 -2.90 23.01 2.80
CA GLY A 93 -4.11 22.24 2.56
C GLY A 93 -5.42 23.03 2.58
N GLN A 94 -5.37 24.35 2.72
CA GLN A 94 -6.55 25.20 2.74
C GLN A 94 -7.40 25.02 1.47
N GLY A 95 -8.74 24.98 1.66
CA GLY A 95 -9.70 24.76 0.58
C GLY A 95 -9.83 23.32 0.11
N VAL A 96 -9.15 22.37 0.73
CA VAL A 96 -9.20 20.94 0.38
C VAL A 96 -9.97 20.16 1.44
N ASN A 97 -10.84 19.28 0.99
CA ASN A 97 -11.66 18.39 1.80
C ASN A 97 -11.10 16.97 1.69
N VAL A 98 -10.75 16.35 2.81
CA VAL A 98 -10.27 14.96 2.88
C VAL A 98 -11.24 14.13 3.69
N LEU A 99 -11.68 13.01 3.13
CA LEU A 99 -12.57 12.06 3.80
C LEU A 99 -11.81 10.77 4.13
N VAL A 100 -11.80 10.43 5.40
CA VAL A 100 -11.21 9.17 5.91
C VAL A 100 -12.30 8.11 5.98
N LEU A 101 -12.19 7.09 5.15
CA LEU A 101 -13.03 5.89 5.18
C LEU A 101 -12.31 4.82 5.99
N ASP A 102 -12.74 4.59 7.24
CA ASP A 102 -11.98 3.78 8.20
C ASP A 102 -12.88 3.18 9.30
N SER A 103 -12.31 2.85 10.47
CA SER A 103 -13.06 2.41 11.67
C SER A 103 -13.98 3.48 12.26
N GLY A 104 -13.86 4.71 11.80
CA GLY A 104 -14.43 5.95 12.35
C GLY A 104 -13.31 6.88 12.81
N THR A 105 -13.68 8.10 13.22
CA THR A 105 -12.72 9.16 13.57
C THR A 105 -13.24 9.98 14.75
N ASP A 106 -12.44 10.14 15.81
CA ASP A 106 -12.76 11.09 16.89
C ASP A 106 -12.40 12.52 16.46
N LEU A 107 -13.27 13.14 15.66
CA LEU A 107 -13.09 14.51 15.19
C LEU A 107 -13.10 15.56 16.31
N ARG A 108 -13.39 15.18 17.55
CA ARG A 108 -13.31 16.06 18.72
C ARG A 108 -11.97 16.02 19.43
N ASN A 109 -11.01 15.20 18.96
CA ASN A 109 -9.62 15.31 19.40
C ASN A 109 -9.17 16.77 19.21
N GLU A 110 -8.39 17.31 20.15
CA GLU A 110 -8.05 18.73 20.18
C GLU A 110 -7.27 19.23 18.95
N ASP A 111 -6.53 18.33 18.28
CA ASP A 111 -5.79 18.64 17.05
C ASP A 111 -6.64 18.45 15.79
N LEU A 112 -7.68 17.63 15.84
CA LEU A 112 -8.56 17.41 14.70
C LEU A 112 -9.72 18.41 14.66
N LEU A 113 -10.24 18.82 15.83
CA LEU A 113 -11.43 19.64 15.94
C LEU A 113 -11.39 20.97 15.14
N PRO A 114 -10.26 21.70 15.05
CA PRO A 114 -10.19 22.93 14.26
C PRO A 114 -10.44 22.71 12.76
N ASN A 115 -10.11 21.54 12.25
CA ASN A 115 -10.23 21.16 10.84
C ASN A 115 -11.44 20.24 10.57
N ALA A 116 -12.14 19.81 11.61
CA ALA A 116 -13.27 18.89 11.50
C ALA A 116 -14.40 19.41 10.61
N ASP A 117 -14.91 18.54 9.74
CA ASP A 117 -16.12 18.78 8.95
C ASP A 117 -17.13 17.66 9.21
N PHE A 118 -18.04 17.89 10.16
CA PHE A 118 -19.08 16.93 10.48
C PHE A 118 -20.10 16.79 9.34
N ASP A 119 -20.29 17.80 8.50
CA ASP A 119 -21.17 17.71 7.33
C ASP A 119 -20.59 16.86 6.18
N MET A 120 -19.29 16.55 6.26
CA MET A 120 -18.59 15.60 5.40
C MET A 120 -18.33 14.26 6.13
N SER A 121 -19.11 13.95 7.14
CA SER A 121 -18.90 12.77 7.97
C SER A 121 -20.16 11.95 8.13
N TRP A 122 -20.01 10.65 8.37
CA TRP A 122 -21.13 9.76 8.55
C TRP A 122 -20.82 8.59 9.46
N ASN A 123 -21.76 8.24 10.33
CA ASN A 123 -21.70 7.06 11.16
C ASN A 123 -22.83 6.10 10.75
N PHE A 124 -22.49 4.99 10.16
CA PHE A 124 -23.45 4.00 9.66
C PHE A 124 -24.22 3.27 10.77
N LEU A 125 -23.67 3.22 11.98
CA LEU A 125 -24.34 2.60 13.14
C LEU A 125 -25.40 3.51 13.74
N THR A 126 -25.07 4.79 13.94
CA THR A 126 -25.94 5.77 14.59
C THR A 126 -26.79 6.55 13.60
N GLN A 127 -26.49 6.47 12.30
CA GLN A 127 -27.13 7.25 11.23
C GLN A 127 -27.03 8.77 11.48
N GLN A 128 -25.86 9.21 11.95
CA GLN A 128 -25.55 10.60 12.27
C GLN A 128 -24.24 11.05 11.65
N ASN A 129 -23.97 12.34 11.65
CA ASN A 129 -22.76 12.93 11.10
C ASN A 129 -21.59 13.01 12.09
N ASP A 130 -21.65 12.33 13.22
CA ASP A 130 -20.54 12.14 14.15
C ASP A 130 -19.87 10.80 13.91
N PRO A 131 -18.71 10.76 13.27
CA PRO A 131 -18.07 9.50 12.85
C PRO A 131 -17.29 8.84 13.98
N TYR A 132 -17.61 9.12 15.24
CA TYR A 132 -16.92 8.49 16.38
C TYR A 132 -16.95 6.96 16.24
N PRO A 133 -15.81 6.27 16.38
CA PRO A 133 -15.72 4.85 16.10
C PRO A 133 -16.54 3.99 17.07
N SER A 134 -16.93 2.82 16.60
CA SER A 134 -17.52 1.79 17.46
C SER A 134 -16.46 1.20 18.41
N LEU A 135 -16.81 1.09 19.69
CA LEU A 135 -15.94 0.48 20.69
C LEU A 135 -16.18 -1.01 20.88
N VAL A 136 -16.96 -1.64 20.02
CA VAL A 136 -17.20 -3.10 20.02
C VAL A 136 -15.92 -3.87 19.74
N LYS A 137 -15.04 -3.30 18.92
CA LYS A 137 -13.67 -3.77 18.67
C LYS A 137 -12.69 -2.70 19.13
N PRO A 138 -12.38 -2.65 20.42
CA PRO A 138 -11.61 -1.54 20.98
C PRO A 138 -10.19 -1.43 20.44
N ASP A 139 -9.60 -2.50 19.94
CA ASP A 139 -8.25 -2.50 19.35
C ASP A 139 -8.21 -1.86 17.98
N ASP A 140 -9.30 -1.92 17.22
CA ASP A 140 -9.40 -1.33 15.88
C ASP A 140 -9.95 0.11 15.91
N ALA A 141 -10.62 0.49 16.99
CA ALA A 141 -11.33 1.77 17.10
C ALA A 141 -10.44 3.02 16.91
N PRO A 142 -9.17 3.06 17.38
CA PRO A 142 -8.32 4.24 17.26
C PRO A 142 -7.82 4.51 15.84
N HIS A 143 -7.85 3.51 14.97
CA HIS A 143 -7.14 3.51 13.69
C HIS A 143 -7.48 4.72 12.81
N GLY A 144 -8.74 4.98 12.54
CA GLY A 144 -9.13 6.11 11.68
C GLY A 144 -8.86 7.49 12.30
N THR A 145 -8.80 7.59 13.64
CA THR A 145 -8.39 8.83 14.33
C THR A 145 -6.91 9.10 14.11
N ALA A 146 -6.05 8.08 14.24
CA ALA A 146 -4.63 8.21 13.98
C ALA A 146 -4.35 8.54 12.51
N VAL A 147 -5.07 7.91 11.57
CA VAL A 147 -5.02 8.20 10.14
C VAL A 147 -5.37 9.66 9.87
N ALA A 148 -6.45 10.17 10.44
CA ALA A 148 -6.89 11.57 10.26
C ALA A 148 -5.85 12.58 10.75
N GLY A 149 -5.19 12.29 11.89
CA GLY A 149 -4.15 13.14 12.45
C GLY A 149 -2.95 13.32 11.55
N MET A 150 -2.49 12.26 10.89
CA MET A 150 -1.39 12.35 9.92
C MET A 150 -1.73 13.25 8.74
N ILE A 151 -3.00 13.30 8.34
CA ILE A 151 -3.45 14.14 7.22
C ILE A 151 -3.56 15.59 7.65
N ALA A 152 -4.34 15.87 8.72
CA ALA A 152 -4.88 17.17 8.97
C ALA A 152 -4.95 17.57 10.46
N ALA A 153 -4.13 17.01 11.35
CA ALA A 153 -3.97 17.59 12.67
C ALA A 153 -3.58 19.06 12.53
N ALA A 154 -4.29 19.94 13.24
CA ALA A 154 -4.15 21.37 13.08
C ALA A 154 -2.84 21.87 13.69
N GLN A 155 -2.23 22.86 13.07
CA GLN A 155 -1.12 23.61 13.68
C GLN A 155 -1.72 24.61 14.68
N ASN A 156 -1.88 24.19 15.94
CA ASN A 156 -2.68 24.93 16.95
C ASN A 156 -1.94 25.13 18.30
N GLY A 157 -0.67 24.76 18.36
CA GLY A 157 0.14 24.86 19.58
C GLY A 157 -0.04 23.67 20.53
N LYS A 158 -0.58 22.56 20.04
CA LYS A 158 -0.83 21.36 20.81
C LYS A 158 -0.31 20.13 20.06
N GLY A 159 -0.11 19.06 20.76
CA GLY A 159 0.22 17.71 20.30
C GLY A 159 1.08 17.62 19.04
N VAL A 160 0.45 17.22 17.95
CA VAL A 160 1.06 16.90 16.64
C VAL A 160 0.56 17.85 15.54
N MET A 161 1.20 17.75 14.36
CA MET A 161 0.76 18.46 13.15
C MET A 161 0.56 17.48 12.00
N GLY A 162 -0.52 17.64 11.26
CA GLY A 162 -0.74 16.89 10.00
C GLY A 162 0.09 17.47 8.86
N ILE A 163 0.21 16.68 7.78
CA ILE A 163 0.90 17.10 6.56
C ILE A 163 0.19 18.29 5.90
N ALA A 164 -1.13 18.31 5.97
CA ALA A 164 -1.98 19.40 5.46
C ALA A 164 -2.81 20.02 6.61
N PRO A 165 -2.18 20.79 7.53
CA PRO A 165 -2.79 21.19 8.80
C PRO A 165 -3.91 22.24 8.67
N GLN A 166 -4.27 22.62 7.47
CA GLN A 166 -5.42 23.50 7.17
C GLN A 166 -6.44 22.86 6.21
N ALA A 167 -6.26 21.58 5.85
CA ALA A 167 -7.27 20.83 5.12
C ALA A 167 -8.47 20.51 6.02
N LYS A 168 -9.66 20.47 5.45
CA LYS A 168 -10.84 19.98 6.16
C LYS A 168 -10.84 18.45 6.19
N ILE A 169 -11.20 17.90 7.35
CA ILE A 169 -11.19 16.46 7.58
C ILE A 169 -12.58 15.97 7.99
N GLY A 170 -13.09 14.97 7.27
CA GLY A 170 -14.27 14.21 7.63
C GLY A 170 -13.91 12.75 7.84
N GLY A 171 -14.81 11.99 8.44
CA GLY A 171 -14.64 10.57 8.69
C GLY A 171 -15.90 9.76 8.45
N ALA A 172 -15.74 8.47 8.19
CA ALA A 172 -16.85 7.53 8.23
C ALA A 172 -16.37 6.17 8.79
N ASN A 173 -17.23 5.53 9.58
CA ASN A 173 -16.97 4.16 10.05
C ASN A 173 -17.31 3.14 8.95
N PHE A 174 -16.56 3.22 7.85
CA PHE A 174 -16.71 2.41 6.65
C PHE A 174 -16.44 0.91 6.88
N LEU A 175 -15.55 0.60 7.82
CA LEU A 175 -15.20 -0.79 8.17
C LEU A 175 -16.27 -1.49 9.01
N ASP A 176 -17.35 -0.81 9.34
CA ASP A 176 -18.51 -1.41 9.98
C ASP A 176 -19.34 -2.23 8.97
N ALA A 177 -19.94 -3.31 9.45
CA ALA A 177 -20.74 -4.21 8.61
C ALA A 177 -21.99 -3.57 7.99
N SER A 178 -22.40 -2.40 8.48
CA SER A 178 -23.54 -1.61 8.00
C SER A 178 -23.17 -0.58 6.94
N ALA A 179 -21.88 -0.42 6.61
CA ALA A 179 -21.42 0.56 5.64
C ALA A 179 -21.99 0.32 4.23
N GLU A 180 -22.31 1.42 3.57
CA GLU A 180 -22.79 1.41 2.19
C GLU A 180 -21.72 1.97 1.26
N VAL A 181 -21.21 1.12 0.36
CA VAL A 181 -20.10 1.44 -0.56
C VAL A 181 -20.43 2.63 -1.44
N PHE A 182 -21.60 2.63 -2.09
CA PHE A 182 -22.01 3.75 -2.96
C PHE A 182 -22.06 5.08 -2.19
N ALA A 183 -22.68 5.09 -1.03
CA ALA A 183 -22.77 6.28 -0.20
C ALA A 183 -21.39 6.79 0.23
N SER A 184 -20.47 5.87 0.53
CA SER A 184 -19.11 6.17 1.00
C SER A 184 -18.23 6.75 -0.11
N TYR A 185 -18.40 6.32 -1.35
CA TYR A 185 -17.55 6.72 -2.48
C TYR A 185 -18.15 7.87 -3.31
N GLY A 186 -18.72 8.86 -2.63
CA GLY A 186 -19.22 10.07 -3.27
C GLY A 186 -20.67 10.02 -3.73
N GLY A 187 -21.39 8.93 -3.47
CA GLY A 187 -22.80 8.77 -3.82
C GLY A 187 -23.78 9.48 -2.88
N ALA A 188 -23.33 9.87 -1.69
CA ALA A 188 -24.12 10.60 -0.72
C ALA A 188 -23.71 12.08 -0.63
N PRO A 189 -24.63 12.99 -0.18
CA PRO A 189 -24.32 14.40 -0.05
C PRO A 189 -23.13 14.73 0.86
N TRP A 190 -22.84 13.88 1.85
CA TRP A 190 -21.73 14.07 2.76
C TRP A 190 -20.40 13.66 2.10
N SER A 191 -20.34 12.52 1.42
CA SER A 191 -19.11 12.01 0.79
C SER A 191 -18.76 12.69 -0.53
N SER A 192 -19.78 13.24 -1.25
CA SER A 192 -19.56 13.94 -2.53
C SER A 192 -18.80 15.26 -2.39
N LYS A 193 -18.67 15.78 -1.17
CA LYS A 193 -17.87 16.96 -0.86
C LYS A 193 -16.36 16.70 -0.85
N ALA A 194 -15.94 15.45 -0.78
CA ALA A 194 -14.54 15.10 -0.65
C ALA A 194 -13.76 15.35 -1.95
N HIS A 195 -12.57 15.91 -1.81
CA HIS A 195 -11.60 16.06 -2.88
C HIS A 195 -10.60 14.92 -2.89
N VAL A 196 -10.26 14.42 -1.70
CA VAL A 196 -9.37 13.28 -1.47
C VAL A 196 -10.09 12.28 -0.57
N PHE A 197 -10.07 11.02 -0.95
CA PHE A 197 -10.50 9.88 -0.14
C PHE A 197 -9.27 9.14 0.35
N ASN A 198 -9.22 8.85 1.64
CA ASN A 198 -8.19 8.03 2.25
C ASN A 198 -8.78 6.69 2.69
N ALA A 199 -8.22 5.59 2.18
CA ALA A 199 -8.61 4.22 2.48
C ALA A 199 -7.41 3.44 3.04
N SER A 200 -7.21 3.51 4.35
CA SER A 200 -6.11 2.84 5.05
C SER A 200 -6.49 1.40 5.42
N TYR A 201 -7.05 0.65 4.47
CA TYR A 201 -7.45 -0.75 4.62
C TYR A 201 -7.24 -1.48 3.29
N GLY A 202 -7.22 -2.81 3.35
CA GLY A 202 -7.17 -3.69 2.19
C GLY A 202 -8.09 -4.88 2.37
N ALA A 203 -8.31 -5.63 1.31
CA ALA A 203 -8.95 -6.93 1.36
C ALA A 203 -7.88 -7.98 1.62
N ASP A 204 -7.95 -8.64 2.78
CA ASP A 204 -7.25 -9.90 3.00
C ASP A 204 -8.16 -11.03 2.54
N ARG A 205 -7.78 -11.70 1.44
CA ARG A 205 -8.61 -12.75 0.85
C ARG A 205 -7.84 -14.05 0.77
N SER A 206 -8.24 -14.99 1.58
CA SER A 206 -7.80 -16.39 1.49
C SER A 206 -8.34 -17.13 0.25
N THR A 207 -9.24 -16.51 -0.49
CA THR A 207 -9.81 -17.00 -1.74
C THR A 207 -9.57 -16.00 -2.86
N ALA A 208 -9.30 -16.48 -4.07
CA ALA A 208 -9.21 -15.62 -5.23
C ALA A 208 -10.49 -14.78 -5.36
N PRO A 209 -10.38 -13.47 -5.60
CA PRO A 209 -11.55 -12.62 -5.78
C PRO A 209 -12.31 -13.03 -7.03
N TYR A 210 -13.64 -13.05 -6.93
CA TYR A 210 -14.54 -13.34 -8.05
C TYR A 210 -15.09 -12.03 -8.63
N GLU A 211 -15.32 -12.00 -9.95
CA GLU A 211 -15.83 -10.84 -10.67
C GLU A 211 -17.17 -10.31 -10.11
N SER A 212 -18.06 -11.18 -9.63
CA SER A 212 -19.35 -10.75 -9.07
C SER A 212 -19.24 -9.93 -7.79
N ASP A 213 -18.13 -10.05 -7.06
CA ASP A 213 -17.85 -9.23 -5.87
C ASP A 213 -17.19 -7.91 -6.26
N VAL A 214 -16.57 -7.87 -7.41
CA VAL A 214 -15.70 -6.83 -7.95
C VAL A 214 -16.48 -5.76 -8.72
N GLY A 215 -17.40 -6.17 -9.58
CA GLY A 215 -18.01 -5.29 -10.56
C GLY A 215 -18.81 -4.11 -9.98
N ASN A 216 -19.35 -4.23 -8.77
CA ASN A 216 -20.10 -3.15 -8.13
C ASN A 216 -19.18 -2.14 -7.45
N GLU A 217 -18.18 -2.59 -6.69
CA GLU A 217 -17.26 -1.70 -5.98
C GLU A 217 -16.32 -0.98 -6.95
N GLU A 218 -15.78 -1.67 -7.93
CA GLU A 218 -14.92 -1.08 -8.97
C GLU A 218 -15.67 -0.06 -9.81
N THR A 219 -16.90 -0.39 -10.25
CA THR A 219 -17.71 0.54 -11.03
C THR A 219 -18.03 1.80 -10.23
N ILE A 220 -18.29 1.66 -8.93
CA ILE A 220 -18.61 2.79 -8.07
C ILE A 220 -17.36 3.63 -7.81
N ALA A 221 -16.26 3.00 -7.40
CA ALA A 221 -15.00 3.71 -7.11
C ALA A 221 -14.37 4.27 -8.39
N GLY A 222 -14.24 3.43 -9.42
CA GLY A 222 -13.62 3.84 -10.68
C GLY A 222 -14.42 4.91 -11.42
N ARG A 223 -15.72 4.72 -11.59
CA ARG A 223 -16.57 5.61 -12.41
C ARG A 223 -17.24 6.71 -11.61
N GLY A 224 -17.71 6.42 -10.40
CA GLY A 224 -18.40 7.39 -9.55
C GLY A 224 -17.48 8.52 -9.11
N LEU A 225 -16.29 8.19 -8.63
CA LEU A 225 -15.31 9.16 -8.16
C LEU A 225 -14.84 10.13 -9.25
N LYS A 226 -14.81 9.72 -10.52
CA LYS A 226 -14.40 10.57 -11.65
C LYS A 226 -15.36 11.73 -11.90
N LYS A 227 -16.63 11.61 -11.49
CA LYS A 227 -17.65 12.67 -11.66
C LYS A 227 -17.54 13.75 -10.60
N LEU A 228 -16.88 13.48 -9.49
CA LEU A 228 -16.71 14.44 -8.41
C LEU A 228 -15.85 15.64 -8.85
N ARG A 229 -15.84 16.70 -8.07
CA ARG A 229 -15.08 17.90 -8.35
C ARG A 229 -15.36 18.49 -9.75
N ASP A 230 -16.62 18.54 -10.16
CA ASP A 230 -17.05 19.04 -11.48
C ASP A 230 -16.38 18.28 -12.66
N GLY A 231 -16.28 16.97 -12.57
CA GLY A 231 -15.68 16.11 -13.60
C GLY A 231 -14.14 16.05 -13.57
N LYS A 232 -13.46 16.74 -12.66
CA LYS A 232 -12.00 16.59 -12.46
C LYS A 232 -11.64 15.27 -11.77
N GLY A 233 -12.63 14.66 -11.13
CA GLY A 233 -12.50 13.46 -10.33
C GLY A 233 -11.92 13.71 -8.94
N ALA A 234 -12.35 12.91 -7.98
CA ALA A 234 -11.72 12.86 -6.67
C ALA A 234 -10.45 12.01 -6.73
N VAL A 235 -9.53 12.28 -5.83
CA VAL A 235 -8.31 11.48 -5.65
C VAL A 235 -8.61 10.40 -4.62
N PHE A 236 -8.41 9.14 -4.96
CA PHE A 236 -8.59 8.02 -4.04
C PHE A 236 -7.24 7.37 -3.74
N ILE A 237 -6.84 7.37 -2.47
CA ILE A 237 -5.54 6.88 -2.02
C ILE A 237 -5.75 5.68 -1.10
N LYS A 238 -5.12 4.56 -1.44
CA LYS A 238 -5.38 3.26 -0.84
C LYS A 238 -4.11 2.57 -0.39
N ALA A 239 -4.18 1.90 0.76
CA ALA A 239 -3.09 1.10 1.29
C ALA A 239 -2.82 -0.15 0.42
N ALA A 240 -1.56 -0.48 0.22
CA ALA A 240 -1.13 -1.69 -0.50
C ALA A 240 -1.34 -2.98 0.32
N GLY A 241 -1.43 -2.89 1.63
CA GLY A 241 -1.54 -4.02 2.55
C GLY A 241 -0.29 -4.27 3.39
N ASN A 242 -0.44 -5.05 4.46
CA ASN A 242 0.60 -5.32 5.45
C ASN A 242 0.95 -6.82 5.55
N SER A 243 0.76 -7.54 4.47
CA SER A 243 0.83 -9.00 4.42
C SER A 243 1.90 -9.46 3.45
N PHE A 244 3.09 -8.86 3.52
CA PHE A 244 4.20 -9.25 2.69
C PHE A 244 5.50 -9.17 3.51
N GLU A 245 5.86 -10.26 4.17
CA GLU A 245 7.15 -10.34 4.83
C GLU A 245 8.22 -10.81 3.84
N PRO A 246 9.14 -9.92 3.46
CA PRO A 246 10.26 -10.28 2.61
C PRO A 246 11.16 -11.28 3.32
N GLY A 247 11.42 -12.39 2.68
CA GLY A 247 12.18 -13.48 3.27
C GLY A 247 11.32 -14.63 3.77
N LEU A 248 10.02 -14.44 3.94
CA LEU A 248 9.06 -15.50 4.23
C LEU A 248 8.22 -15.87 3.01
N CYS A 249 7.92 -14.91 2.12
CA CYS A 249 7.27 -15.20 0.85
C CYS A 249 8.16 -16.06 -0.05
N GLY A 250 7.77 -17.30 -0.24
CA GLY A 250 8.55 -18.27 -1.04
C GLY A 250 9.71 -18.94 -0.32
N ARG A 251 9.81 -18.82 1.01
CA ARG A 251 10.96 -19.35 1.76
C ARG A 251 10.61 -20.03 3.06
N GLY A 252 11.36 -21.08 3.32
CA GLY A 252 11.36 -21.75 4.59
C GLY A 252 10.06 -22.47 4.91
N PRO A 253 10.00 -23.09 6.08
CA PRO A 253 8.84 -23.89 6.46
C PRO A 253 7.60 -23.08 6.82
N ALA A 254 7.73 -21.79 7.19
CA ALA A 254 6.57 -20.99 7.62
C ALA A 254 6.26 -19.87 6.62
N TYR A 255 5.05 -19.88 6.07
CA TYR A 255 4.48 -18.82 5.26
C TYR A 255 3.63 -17.92 6.13
N PHE A 256 4.02 -16.66 6.22
CA PHE A 256 3.15 -15.60 6.63
C PHE A 256 2.65 -14.91 5.36
N ASP A 257 1.40 -14.80 5.24
CA ASP A 257 0.54 -14.06 4.34
C ASP A 257 1.23 -13.14 3.31
N CYS A 258 1.58 -13.70 2.17
CA CYS A 258 2.19 -12.97 1.05
C CYS A 258 1.11 -12.52 0.07
N THR A 259 0.34 -11.54 0.47
CA THR A 259 -0.80 -11.07 -0.32
C THR A 259 -0.38 -10.00 -1.33
N ASN A 260 -0.60 -10.28 -2.61
CA ASN A 260 -0.40 -9.29 -3.66
C ASN A 260 -1.43 -8.14 -3.50
N PRO A 261 -1.03 -6.87 -3.52
CA PRO A 261 -1.97 -5.75 -3.52
C PRO A 261 -3.07 -5.85 -4.58
N ALA A 262 -2.80 -6.43 -5.74
CA ALA A 262 -3.78 -6.65 -6.80
C ALA A 262 -4.94 -7.60 -6.42
N ASN A 263 -4.83 -8.32 -5.30
CA ASN A 263 -5.95 -9.10 -4.75
C ASN A 263 -7.07 -8.21 -4.18
N ASP A 264 -6.79 -6.94 -3.94
CA ASP A 264 -7.81 -5.92 -3.76
C ASP A 264 -8.10 -5.29 -5.13
N VAL A 265 -9.20 -5.68 -5.71
CA VAL A 265 -9.58 -5.32 -7.09
C VAL A 265 -9.77 -3.82 -7.32
N LEU A 266 -10.03 -3.04 -6.26
CA LEU A 266 -10.09 -1.58 -6.35
C LEU A 266 -8.77 -0.97 -6.87
N VAL A 267 -7.62 -1.57 -6.54
CA VAL A 267 -6.32 -1.04 -6.98
C VAL A 267 -6.05 -1.23 -8.48
N LEU A 268 -6.89 -1.99 -9.17
CA LEU A 268 -6.85 -2.14 -10.62
C LEU A 268 -7.49 -0.96 -11.35
N GLU A 269 -8.27 -0.13 -10.63
CA GLU A 269 -8.83 1.09 -11.20
C GLU A 269 -7.77 2.18 -11.34
N SER A 270 -7.66 2.78 -12.54
CA SER A 270 -6.61 3.78 -12.84
C SER A 270 -6.65 5.04 -11.98
N ASN A 271 -7.80 5.38 -11.39
CA ASN A 271 -7.93 6.55 -10.50
C ASN A 271 -7.63 6.25 -9.03
N ILE A 272 -7.26 5.02 -8.71
CA ILE A 272 -6.83 4.61 -7.37
C ILE A 272 -5.30 4.69 -7.29
N ILE A 273 -4.80 5.34 -6.25
CA ILE A 273 -3.37 5.49 -5.97
C ILE A 273 -3.00 4.52 -4.84
N THR A 274 -2.34 3.44 -5.19
CA THR A 274 -1.92 2.42 -4.23
C THR A 274 -0.60 2.81 -3.59
N VAL A 275 -0.54 2.77 -2.25
CA VAL A 275 0.58 3.27 -1.46
C VAL A 275 1.25 2.15 -0.66
N ALA A 276 2.54 1.93 -0.92
CA ALA A 276 3.41 1.09 -0.11
C ALA A 276 4.01 1.86 1.08
N ALA A 277 4.62 1.16 2.02
CA ALA A 277 5.18 1.75 3.23
C ALA A 277 6.71 1.77 3.25
N LEU A 278 7.28 2.91 3.67
CA LEU A 278 8.70 3.13 3.91
C LEU A 278 8.98 3.32 5.40
N ASN A 279 10.08 2.78 5.88
CA ASN A 279 10.57 3.00 7.23
C ASN A 279 11.57 4.18 7.30
N ALA A 280 11.97 4.57 8.51
CA ALA A 280 12.90 5.67 8.74
C ALA A 280 14.33 5.43 8.21
N GLN A 281 14.67 4.18 7.87
CA GLN A 281 15.95 3.82 7.23
C GLN A 281 15.94 4.07 5.71
N GLY A 282 14.82 4.49 5.13
CA GLY A 282 14.68 4.68 3.69
C GLY A 282 14.48 3.38 2.93
N ARG A 283 14.03 2.32 3.60
CA ARG A 283 13.72 0.99 3.06
C ARG A 283 12.24 0.67 3.18
N ALA A 284 11.78 -0.32 2.43
CA ALA A 284 10.43 -0.83 2.61
C ALA A 284 10.22 -1.27 4.06
N SER A 285 9.08 -0.87 4.64
CA SER A 285 8.68 -1.38 5.96
C SER A 285 8.52 -2.89 5.90
N SER A 286 8.89 -3.58 6.98
CA SER A 286 9.01 -5.04 7.04
C SER A 286 7.73 -5.81 6.68
N TYR A 287 6.60 -5.15 6.78
CA TYR A 287 5.26 -5.69 6.50
C TYR A 287 4.66 -5.24 5.16
N SER A 288 5.28 -4.27 4.46
CA SER A 288 4.67 -3.62 3.29
C SER A 288 4.44 -4.60 2.15
N SER A 289 3.18 -4.75 1.72
CA SER A 289 2.87 -5.54 0.54
C SER A 289 3.47 -4.92 -0.71
N ALA A 290 4.08 -5.76 -1.55
CA ALA A 290 4.73 -5.39 -2.81
C ALA A 290 3.97 -5.96 -4.00
N GLY A 291 3.91 -5.22 -5.10
CA GLY A 291 3.24 -5.66 -6.32
C GLY A 291 3.27 -4.63 -7.43
N SER A 292 3.00 -5.09 -8.64
CA SER A 292 3.06 -4.27 -9.86
C SER A 292 1.96 -3.19 -9.97
N VAL A 293 1.06 -3.12 -9.00
CA VAL A 293 0.00 -2.10 -8.88
C VAL A 293 0.31 -1.00 -7.86
N VAL A 294 1.46 -1.05 -7.20
CA VAL A 294 1.90 0.04 -6.32
C VAL A 294 2.20 1.28 -7.16
N TRP A 295 1.64 2.43 -6.77
CA TRP A 295 1.89 3.69 -7.49
C TRP A 295 3.04 4.47 -6.88
N VAL A 296 2.98 4.72 -5.58
CA VAL A 296 4.03 5.44 -4.82
C VAL A 296 4.17 4.84 -3.43
N THR A 297 5.18 5.33 -2.71
CA THR A 297 5.45 4.93 -1.33
C THR A 297 5.29 6.11 -0.38
N GLY A 298 4.62 5.88 0.75
CA GLY A 298 4.47 6.83 1.85
C GLY A 298 5.28 6.41 3.08
N MET A 299 5.25 7.24 4.12
CA MET A 299 5.97 6.98 5.37
C MET A 299 5.12 6.08 6.28
N GLY A 300 5.53 4.84 6.45
CA GLY A 300 4.78 3.81 7.22
C GLY A 300 5.38 3.45 8.56
N GLY A 301 6.70 3.63 8.72
CA GLY A 301 7.42 3.27 9.94
C GLY A 301 7.61 1.76 10.15
N GLU A 302 8.07 1.39 11.33
CA GLU A 302 8.27 0.02 11.80
C GLU A 302 7.56 -0.23 13.14
N PHE A 303 7.92 -1.30 13.86
CA PHE A 303 7.25 -1.74 15.09
C PHE A 303 7.83 -1.17 16.39
N GLY A 304 8.73 -0.22 16.34
CA GLY A 304 9.47 0.30 17.49
C GLY A 304 8.65 1.04 18.55
N GLY A 305 7.50 0.49 18.92
CA GLY A 305 6.62 1.03 19.93
C GLY A 305 7.15 0.94 21.36
N SER A 306 8.29 0.26 21.62
CA SER A 306 8.84 0.07 22.97
C SER A 306 9.75 1.18 23.46
N GLY A 307 10.17 2.11 22.57
CA GLY A 307 11.14 3.15 22.89
C GLY A 307 12.58 2.65 23.00
N ASN A 308 12.82 1.37 22.78
CA ASN A 308 14.15 0.76 22.80
C ASN A 308 14.64 0.55 21.37
N TYR A 309 14.79 1.65 20.64
CA TYR A 309 15.28 1.60 19.27
C TYR A 309 16.75 1.15 19.27
N GLY A 310 17.02 0.01 18.64
CA GLY A 310 18.37 -0.49 18.41
C GLY A 310 19.09 -1.11 19.60
N GLU A 311 18.46 -1.26 20.78
CA GLU A 311 19.04 -2.00 21.91
C GLU A 311 18.52 -3.45 21.93
N GLY A 312 19.16 -4.34 21.18
CA GLY A 312 18.91 -5.79 21.24
C GLY A 312 17.56 -6.23 20.71
N GLY A 313 16.91 -5.41 19.92
CA GLY A 313 15.64 -5.71 19.27
C GLY A 313 15.80 -6.64 18.08
N ALA A 314 14.69 -7.25 17.69
CA ALA A 314 14.59 -7.92 16.40
C ALA A 314 14.87 -6.93 15.26
N ASP A 315 15.30 -7.44 14.12
CA ASP A 315 15.70 -6.68 12.93
C ASP A 315 14.67 -5.66 12.40
N ASN A 316 13.44 -5.67 12.94
CA ASN A 316 12.30 -4.83 12.56
C ASN A 316 12.00 -3.69 13.55
N ASP A 317 12.91 -3.39 14.47
CA ASP A 317 12.72 -2.37 15.51
C ASP A 317 13.18 -1.00 14.96
N GLY A 318 12.25 -0.25 14.39
CA GLY A 318 12.49 1.11 13.89
C GLY A 318 11.38 2.07 14.29
N PRO A 319 11.55 3.38 14.08
CA PRO A 319 10.55 4.37 14.40
C PRO A 319 9.20 4.09 13.72
N THR A 320 8.15 4.23 14.49
CA THR A 320 6.77 4.25 14.01
C THR A 320 6.39 5.65 13.54
N ILE A 321 5.15 5.86 13.13
CA ILE A 321 4.58 7.17 12.83
C ILE A 321 3.80 7.65 14.03
N PHE A 322 3.97 8.90 14.42
CA PHE A 322 3.34 9.51 15.57
C PHE A 322 2.15 10.39 15.14
N SER A 323 0.99 10.23 15.79
CA SER A 323 -0.26 10.88 15.40
C SER A 323 -1.23 11.05 16.57
N THR A 324 -2.44 11.53 16.28
CA THR A 324 -3.57 11.63 17.21
C THR A 324 -4.11 10.25 17.60
N ASP A 325 -4.75 10.17 18.76
CA ASP A 325 -5.44 8.99 19.26
C ASP A 325 -6.89 9.32 19.68
N LEU A 326 -7.66 8.33 20.04
CA LEU A 326 -8.95 8.54 20.71
C LEU A 326 -8.73 9.28 22.03
N ARG A 327 -9.59 10.27 22.29
CA ARG A 327 -9.50 11.07 23.50
C ARG A 327 -9.65 10.23 24.75
N GLY A 328 -8.75 10.48 25.70
CA GLY A 328 -8.77 9.90 27.03
C GLY A 328 -8.12 8.54 27.14
N CYS A 329 -7.70 8.19 28.36
CA CYS A 329 -6.87 7.01 28.64
C CYS A 329 -7.65 5.68 28.79
N ILE A 330 -8.91 5.62 28.37
CA ILE A 330 -9.74 4.39 28.49
C ILE A 330 -9.72 3.59 27.18
N HIS A 331 -9.76 4.29 26.06
CA HIS A 331 -9.78 3.74 24.71
C HIS A 331 -8.55 4.24 23.95
N GLY A 332 -8.35 3.83 22.75
CA GLY A 332 -7.19 4.28 21.98
C GLY A 332 -5.96 3.39 22.14
N TYR A 333 -4.94 3.66 21.36
CA TYR A 333 -3.67 2.93 21.37
C TYR A 333 -2.85 3.23 22.64
N SER A 334 -2.97 4.44 23.18
CA SER A 334 -2.30 4.86 24.42
C SER A 334 -3.12 4.57 25.67
N ARG A 335 -4.19 3.79 25.60
CA ARG A 335 -5.07 3.47 26.73
C ARG A 335 -4.30 2.90 27.91
N GLY A 336 -4.69 3.33 29.11
CA GLY A 336 -4.06 2.88 30.36
C GLY A 336 -2.63 3.36 30.56
N ASN A 337 -2.15 4.26 29.70
CA ASN A 337 -0.77 4.75 29.72
C ASN A 337 -0.74 6.25 29.46
N ALA A 338 -0.37 7.04 30.44
CA ALA A 338 -0.25 8.50 30.29
C ALA A 338 0.91 8.94 29.39
N GLY A 339 1.74 8.01 28.92
CA GLY A 339 2.86 8.26 28.03
C GLY A 339 2.92 7.20 26.93
N THR A 340 3.24 7.60 25.74
CA THR A 340 3.55 6.65 24.66
C THR A 340 4.96 6.09 24.87
N PRO A 341 5.31 4.93 24.25
CA PRO A 341 6.65 4.39 24.31
C PRO A 341 7.75 5.35 23.81
N TYR A 342 7.46 6.24 22.89
CA TYR A 342 8.37 7.27 22.43
C TYR A 342 8.76 8.28 23.52
N LEU A 343 7.84 8.52 24.43
CA LEU A 343 8.00 9.48 25.51
C LEU A 343 8.57 8.84 26.76
N ARG A 344 8.86 7.52 26.73
CA ARG A 344 9.52 6.82 27.84
C ARG A 344 10.89 7.44 28.13
N GLY A 345 11.07 7.92 29.35
CA GLY A 345 12.25 8.66 29.74
C GLY A 345 12.14 10.17 29.56
N GLN A 346 11.11 10.65 28.85
CA GLN A 346 10.72 12.06 28.74
C GLN A 346 9.29 12.28 29.23
N THR A 347 8.86 11.50 30.21
CA THR A 347 7.50 11.53 30.76
C THR A 347 7.11 12.88 31.34
N GLU A 348 8.08 13.77 31.51
CA GLU A 348 7.84 15.09 32.04
C GLU A 348 8.59 16.16 31.22
N ARG A 349 7.85 16.97 30.52
CA ARG A 349 8.34 18.20 29.93
C ARG A 349 8.01 19.35 30.87
N ASN A 350 9.03 20.06 31.37
CA ASN A 350 8.83 21.10 32.39
C ASN A 350 8.06 20.62 33.63
N GLY A 351 8.26 19.37 34.04
CA GLY A 351 7.57 18.76 35.18
C GLY A 351 6.12 18.36 34.91
N LYS A 352 5.72 18.22 33.63
CA LYS A 352 4.37 17.75 33.24
C LYS A 352 4.50 16.58 32.24
N PRO A 353 3.61 15.59 32.31
CA PRO A 353 3.52 14.52 31.30
C PRO A 353 3.33 15.10 29.89
N ASP A 354 4.00 14.52 28.89
CA ASP A 354 3.89 14.96 27.49
C ASP A 354 2.59 14.50 26.81
N ASN A 355 1.96 13.44 27.31
CA ASN A 355 0.70 12.90 26.81
C ASN A 355 -0.25 12.54 27.98
N PRO A 356 -0.64 13.51 28.84
CA PRO A 356 -1.35 13.21 30.08
C PRO A 356 -2.77 12.66 29.84
N ASP A 357 -3.38 13.04 28.73
CA ASP A 357 -4.75 12.66 28.39
C ASP A 357 -4.82 11.48 27.42
N CYS A 358 -3.66 10.89 27.05
CA CYS A 358 -3.53 9.78 26.10
C CYS A 358 -4.10 10.05 24.69
N ASP A 359 -4.16 11.31 24.30
CA ASP A 359 -4.81 11.76 23.04
C ASP A 359 -3.91 11.60 21.82
N TYR A 360 -2.68 11.09 22.02
CA TYR A 360 -1.68 10.86 20.98
C TYR A 360 -1.07 9.47 21.11
N ALA A 361 -0.75 8.87 19.96
CA ALA A 361 -0.17 7.55 19.89
C ALA A 361 0.74 7.37 18.68
N TYR A 362 1.46 6.28 18.68
CA TYR A 362 2.19 5.81 17.50
C TYR A 362 1.37 4.73 16.77
N MET A 363 1.53 4.70 15.46
CA MET A 363 1.04 3.62 14.60
C MET A 363 2.04 3.33 13.48
N ASN A 364 1.86 2.21 12.83
CA ASN A 364 2.62 1.81 11.64
C ASN A 364 1.68 1.22 10.59
N GLY A 365 2.24 0.68 9.52
CA GLY A 365 1.46 0.05 8.47
C GLY A 365 1.44 0.85 7.18
N THR A 366 1.04 0.21 6.10
CA THR A 366 0.59 0.93 4.90
C THR A 366 -0.61 1.82 5.23
N SER A 367 -1.29 1.52 6.33
CA SER A 367 -2.32 2.37 6.95
C SER A 367 -1.78 3.72 7.43
N ALA A 368 -0.52 3.79 7.88
CA ALA A 368 0.15 5.04 8.22
C ALA A 368 0.74 5.71 6.96
N ALA A 369 1.25 4.93 6.01
CA ALA A 369 1.81 5.44 4.77
C ALA A 369 0.77 6.16 3.89
N THR A 370 -0.42 5.60 3.76
CA THR A 370 -1.52 6.12 2.94
C THR A 370 -1.92 7.55 3.30
N PRO A 371 -2.19 7.89 4.57
CA PRO A 371 -2.53 9.26 4.96
C PRO A 371 -1.39 10.26 4.73
N THR A 372 -0.11 9.82 4.75
CA THR A 372 0.98 10.71 4.41
C THR A 372 0.91 11.17 2.95
N ILE A 373 0.53 10.30 2.03
CA ILE A 373 0.29 10.65 0.63
C ILE A 373 -1.02 11.43 0.45
N SER A 374 -2.06 11.12 1.23
CA SER A 374 -3.31 11.90 1.23
C SER A 374 -3.09 13.36 1.66
N GLY A 375 -2.22 13.58 2.65
CA GLY A 375 -1.79 14.91 3.06
C GLY A 375 -1.01 15.63 1.96
N VAL A 376 -0.06 14.97 1.28
CA VAL A 376 0.65 15.54 0.12
C VAL A 376 -0.32 15.88 -1.01
N ALA A 377 -1.29 15.01 -1.31
CA ALA A 377 -2.33 15.30 -2.30
C ALA A 377 -3.18 16.52 -1.92
N ALA A 378 -3.48 16.70 -0.64
CA ALA A 378 -4.16 17.90 -0.16
C ALA A 378 -3.32 19.17 -0.36
N LEU A 379 -2.00 19.13 -0.14
CA LEU A 379 -1.09 20.24 -0.44
C LEU A 379 -1.07 20.58 -1.95
N ILE A 380 -1.00 19.55 -2.79
CA ILE A 380 -1.03 19.68 -4.27
C ILE A 380 -2.34 20.36 -4.72
N LEU A 381 -3.50 19.88 -4.25
CA LEU A 381 -4.79 20.47 -4.60
C LEU A 381 -5.00 21.87 -4.01
N SER A 382 -4.42 22.17 -2.85
CA SER A 382 -4.43 23.50 -2.27
C SER A 382 -3.64 24.49 -3.13
N ALA A 383 -2.53 24.05 -3.72
CA ALA A 383 -1.75 24.84 -4.66
C ALA A 383 -2.45 25.04 -6.00
N ASN A 384 -3.18 24.03 -6.48
CA ASN A 384 -3.89 24.09 -7.75
C ASN A 384 -5.18 23.23 -7.72
N PRO A 385 -6.34 23.81 -7.40
CA PRO A 385 -7.60 23.09 -7.32
C PRO A 385 -8.18 22.67 -8.69
N ALA A 386 -7.57 23.12 -9.79
CA ALA A 386 -8.03 22.79 -11.15
C ALA A 386 -7.51 21.41 -11.63
N LEU A 387 -6.54 20.82 -10.93
CA LEU A 387 -5.95 19.54 -11.31
C LEU A 387 -7.00 18.41 -11.34
N THR A 388 -6.88 17.55 -12.33
CA THR A 388 -7.65 16.31 -12.42
C THR A 388 -7.02 15.20 -11.58
N TRP A 389 -7.73 14.09 -11.40
CA TRP A 389 -7.17 12.90 -10.76
C TRP A 389 -5.95 12.34 -11.53
N ARG A 390 -5.90 12.50 -12.87
CA ARG A 390 -4.76 12.10 -13.69
C ARG A 390 -3.55 12.97 -13.45
N ASP A 391 -3.76 14.29 -13.40
CA ASP A 391 -2.70 15.23 -13.08
C ASP A 391 -2.09 14.94 -11.72
N MET A 392 -2.93 14.56 -10.74
CA MET A 392 -2.47 14.16 -9.42
C MET A 392 -1.54 12.95 -9.48
N ARG A 393 -1.93 11.90 -10.20
CA ARG A 393 -1.08 10.71 -10.39
C ARG A 393 0.25 11.06 -11.03
N ASP A 394 0.20 11.85 -12.11
CA ASP A 394 1.41 12.28 -12.83
C ASP A 394 2.33 13.13 -11.95
N ILE A 395 1.79 14.04 -11.16
CA ILE A 395 2.56 14.89 -10.24
C ILE A 395 3.21 14.06 -9.14
N LEU A 396 2.47 13.14 -8.52
CA LEU A 396 3.02 12.24 -7.49
C LEU A 396 4.18 11.41 -8.06
N ARG A 397 3.98 10.81 -9.24
CA ARG A 397 5.04 10.06 -9.95
C ARG A 397 6.24 10.95 -10.29
N ALA A 398 6.02 12.12 -10.88
CA ALA A 398 7.08 12.99 -11.37
C ALA A 398 7.87 13.66 -10.23
N SER A 399 7.29 13.81 -9.06
CA SER A 399 7.94 14.31 -7.86
C SER A 399 8.65 13.22 -7.07
N ALA A 400 8.36 11.96 -7.34
CA ALA A 400 8.88 10.85 -6.57
C ALA A 400 10.41 10.75 -6.64
N ARG A 401 11.01 10.38 -5.52
CA ARG A 401 12.43 10.10 -5.33
C ARG A 401 12.63 8.59 -5.31
N LYS A 402 13.61 8.11 -6.06
CA LYS A 402 14.08 6.74 -5.97
C LYS A 402 14.73 6.51 -4.62
N VAL A 403 14.34 5.46 -3.93
CA VAL A 403 14.86 5.06 -2.62
C VAL A 403 15.45 3.66 -2.69
N ASP A 404 16.31 3.29 -1.75
CA ASP A 404 16.89 1.95 -1.62
C ASP A 404 17.35 1.36 -2.97
N ALA A 405 18.24 2.07 -3.66
CA ALA A 405 18.56 1.85 -5.06
C ALA A 405 19.03 0.42 -5.39
N ASP A 406 19.69 -0.24 -4.44
CA ASP A 406 20.31 -1.56 -4.63
C ASP A 406 19.67 -2.66 -3.79
N TYR A 407 18.41 -2.49 -3.37
CA TYR A 407 17.73 -3.38 -2.44
C TYR A 407 17.71 -4.86 -2.86
N ILE A 408 17.74 -5.15 -4.16
CA ILE A 408 17.78 -6.53 -4.67
C ILE A 408 19.07 -7.28 -4.32
N HIS A 409 20.16 -6.55 -4.06
CA HIS A 409 21.45 -7.11 -3.67
C HIS A 409 21.63 -7.22 -2.17
N GLY A 410 20.79 -6.55 -1.40
CA GLY A 410 20.78 -6.56 0.06
C GLY A 410 19.77 -7.52 0.65
N SER A 411 20.00 -7.88 1.92
CA SER A 411 18.95 -8.41 2.79
C SER A 411 18.52 -7.27 3.71
N PRO A 412 17.36 -6.67 3.53
CA PRO A 412 16.94 -5.54 4.36
C PRO A 412 16.70 -5.94 5.82
N TYR A 413 16.58 -7.26 6.09
CA TYR A 413 16.22 -7.79 7.40
C TYR A 413 17.25 -8.79 7.97
N GLY A 414 18.56 -8.60 7.66
CA GLY A 414 19.64 -9.34 8.30
C GLY A 414 19.85 -10.78 7.84
N GLY A 415 19.08 -11.30 6.92
CA GLY A 415 19.20 -12.66 6.40
C GLY A 415 20.22 -12.80 5.24
N THR A 416 20.43 -14.00 4.76
CA THR A 416 21.27 -14.30 3.59
C THR A 416 20.52 -14.12 2.26
N MET A 417 19.25 -13.73 2.31
CA MET A 417 18.39 -13.60 1.13
C MET A 417 18.70 -12.34 0.34
N ARG A 418 18.76 -12.53 -0.96
CA ARG A 418 18.82 -11.45 -1.94
C ARG A 418 17.52 -11.48 -2.75
N TYR A 419 16.77 -10.39 -2.74
CA TYR A 419 15.48 -10.33 -3.46
C TYR A 419 15.60 -10.60 -4.95
N GLY A 420 16.69 -10.19 -5.58
CA GLY A 420 16.93 -10.45 -6.99
C GLY A 420 17.48 -11.85 -7.29
N ALA A 421 17.60 -12.75 -6.32
CA ALA A 421 18.09 -14.09 -6.56
C ALA A 421 17.11 -14.88 -7.44
N LEU A 422 17.68 -15.74 -8.31
CA LEU A 422 16.88 -16.71 -9.05
C LEU A 422 16.33 -17.76 -8.10
N GLN A 423 15.02 -17.99 -8.16
CA GLN A 423 14.35 -19.09 -7.49
C GLN A 423 14.19 -20.28 -8.44
N ASP A 424 14.64 -21.44 -8.03
CA ASP A 424 14.46 -22.70 -8.75
C ASP A 424 13.01 -23.16 -8.64
N LEU A 425 12.36 -23.39 -9.77
CA LEU A 425 10.94 -23.72 -9.84
C LEU A 425 10.60 -25.16 -9.44
N SER A 426 11.59 -26.04 -9.40
CA SER A 426 11.40 -27.44 -8.97
C SER A 426 11.51 -27.63 -7.46
N THR A 427 12.40 -26.88 -6.83
CA THR A 427 12.67 -26.98 -5.39
C THR A 427 12.01 -25.87 -4.58
N ASN A 428 11.56 -24.80 -5.24
CA ASN A 428 11.07 -23.57 -4.62
C ASN A 428 12.10 -22.90 -3.69
N GLN A 429 13.39 -23.07 -4.02
CA GLN A 429 14.49 -22.52 -3.24
C GLN A 429 15.26 -21.47 -4.05
N PRO A 430 15.73 -20.41 -3.40
CA PRO A 430 16.59 -19.43 -4.05
C PRO A 430 17.96 -20.05 -4.36
N THR A 431 18.53 -19.62 -5.46
CA THR A 431 19.89 -19.97 -5.88
C THR A 431 20.89 -18.86 -5.50
N ASP A 432 22.17 -19.15 -5.64
CA ASP A 432 23.23 -18.14 -5.44
C ASP A 432 23.34 -17.14 -6.62
N LYS A 433 22.54 -17.33 -7.67
CA LYS A 433 22.61 -16.51 -8.88
C LYS A 433 21.59 -15.36 -8.81
N MET A 434 22.04 -14.18 -9.15
CA MET A 434 21.14 -13.04 -9.39
C MET A 434 20.43 -13.21 -10.73
N GLY A 435 19.14 -12.93 -10.72
CA GLY A 435 18.31 -12.94 -11.92
C GLY A 435 18.22 -11.58 -12.59
N SER A 436 17.59 -11.57 -13.74
CA SER A 436 17.37 -10.41 -14.58
C SER A 436 16.05 -10.54 -15.36
N PRO A 437 15.53 -9.49 -15.97
CA PRO A 437 14.37 -9.59 -16.87
C PRO A 437 14.54 -10.64 -17.99
N ALA A 438 15.77 -10.91 -18.43
CA ALA A 438 16.06 -11.89 -19.49
C ALA A 438 15.82 -13.36 -19.05
N ASP A 439 15.70 -13.61 -17.76
CA ASP A 439 15.42 -14.95 -17.22
C ASP A 439 13.92 -15.28 -17.29
N ILE A 440 13.06 -14.27 -17.51
CA ILE A 440 11.64 -14.46 -17.84
C ILE A 440 11.53 -14.79 -19.33
N ARG A 441 11.63 -16.07 -19.65
CA ARG A 441 11.59 -16.59 -21.03
C ARG A 441 11.06 -18.00 -21.05
N ASP A 442 10.47 -18.40 -22.16
CA ASP A 442 9.97 -19.77 -22.34
C ASP A 442 11.03 -20.84 -22.06
N GLY A 443 10.65 -21.87 -21.34
CA GLY A 443 11.49 -23.00 -20.97
C GLY A 443 12.43 -22.75 -19.79
N ALA A 444 12.49 -21.58 -19.19
CA ALA A 444 13.33 -21.33 -18.02
C ALA A 444 12.85 -22.14 -16.81
N GLN A 445 13.78 -22.68 -16.02
CA GLN A 445 13.50 -23.51 -14.83
C GLN A 445 13.73 -22.74 -13.51
N ALA A 446 14.08 -21.48 -13.62
CA ALA A 446 14.23 -20.55 -12.51
C ALA A 446 13.79 -19.17 -12.96
N PHE A 447 13.38 -18.32 -12.01
CA PHE A 447 12.96 -16.95 -12.26
C PHE A 447 13.47 -16.01 -11.18
N PRO A 448 13.67 -14.69 -11.45
CA PRO A 448 13.98 -13.72 -10.41
C PRO A 448 12.74 -13.44 -9.54
N MET A 449 12.89 -13.43 -8.23
CA MET A 449 11.79 -13.11 -7.31
C MET A 449 11.41 -11.63 -7.39
N ASP A 450 12.38 -10.77 -7.71
CA ASP A 450 12.18 -9.34 -7.95
C ASP A 450 13.14 -8.88 -9.04
N LEU A 451 12.72 -7.86 -9.78
CA LEU A 451 13.50 -7.28 -10.88
C LEU A 451 14.22 -5.99 -10.49
N GLY A 452 14.04 -5.54 -9.26
CA GLY A 452 14.62 -4.29 -8.78
C GLY A 452 13.99 -3.06 -9.42
N TRP A 453 14.70 -1.97 -9.35
CA TRP A 453 14.35 -0.78 -10.08
C TRP A 453 14.60 -0.98 -11.57
N GLN A 454 13.55 -0.89 -12.35
CA GLN A 454 13.61 -0.96 -13.80
C GLN A 454 13.26 0.38 -14.41
N LYS A 455 14.00 0.74 -15.45
CA LYS A 455 13.66 1.89 -16.30
C LYS A 455 12.88 1.38 -17.51
N ASN A 456 11.62 1.79 -17.61
CA ASN A 456 10.76 1.42 -18.71
C ASN A 456 11.06 2.23 -20.00
N ALA A 457 10.42 1.90 -21.12
CA ALA A 457 10.66 2.57 -22.40
C ALA A 457 10.20 4.03 -22.45
N ALA A 458 9.33 4.46 -21.54
CA ALA A 458 8.98 5.87 -21.36
C ALA A 458 10.05 6.65 -20.54
N GLY A 459 11.06 5.95 -20.05
CA GLY A 459 12.14 6.53 -19.25
C GLY A 459 11.82 6.66 -17.77
N TYR A 460 10.71 6.10 -17.29
CA TYR A 460 10.32 6.12 -15.88
C TYR A 460 10.93 4.93 -15.15
N GLU A 461 11.42 5.17 -13.95
CA GLU A 461 11.87 4.10 -13.04
C GLU A 461 10.72 3.58 -12.21
N TYR A 462 10.62 2.27 -12.10
CA TYR A 462 9.55 1.58 -11.38
C TYR A 462 10.09 0.37 -10.61
N SER A 463 9.50 0.10 -9.46
CA SER A 463 9.77 -1.08 -8.63
C SER A 463 8.47 -1.62 -8.04
N ASN A 464 8.31 -2.94 -7.95
CA ASN A 464 7.16 -3.55 -7.29
C ASN A 464 7.08 -3.21 -5.79
N TRP A 465 8.22 -2.88 -5.14
CA TRP A 465 8.28 -2.49 -3.74
C TRP A 465 7.92 -1.04 -3.49
N TYR A 466 8.32 -0.15 -4.41
CA TYR A 466 8.28 1.30 -4.18
C TYR A 466 7.41 2.06 -5.18
N GLY A 467 6.80 1.36 -6.15
CA GLY A 467 6.13 2.02 -7.26
C GLY A 467 7.10 2.94 -8.00
N PHE A 468 6.72 4.21 -8.19
CA PHE A 468 7.61 5.23 -8.75
C PHE A 468 8.52 5.90 -7.71
N GLY A 469 8.40 5.53 -6.42
CA GLY A 469 9.19 6.05 -5.31
C GLY A 469 8.40 6.90 -4.32
N VAL A 470 9.12 7.68 -3.52
CA VAL A 470 8.55 8.54 -2.47
C VAL A 470 8.33 9.96 -2.99
N PRO A 471 7.09 10.46 -3.09
CA PRO A 471 6.83 11.83 -3.50
C PRO A 471 7.54 12.86 -2.60
N ASP A 472 8.13 13.88 -3.23
CA ASP A 472 8.67 15.05 -2.59
C ASP A 472 7.62 16.16 -2.64
N ALA A 473 7.14 16.62 -1.49
CA ALA A 473 6.03 17.56 -1.44
C ALA A 473 6.38 18.93 -2.05
N GLU A 474 7.60 19.42 -1.86
CA GLU A 474 8.03 20.69 -2.44
C GLU A 474 8.03 20.61 -3.98
N LYS A 475 8.62 19.56 -4.53
CA LYS A 475 8.65 19.32 -5.97
C LYS A 475 7.23 19.08 -6.53
N ALA A 476 6.38 18.36 -5.81
CA ALA A 476 5.00 18.10 -6.21
C ALA A 476 4.18 19.38 -6.29
N VAL A 477 4.30 20.25 -5.28
CA VAL A 477 3.60 21.54 -5.26
C VAL A 477 4.15 22.48 -6.34
N ALA A 478 5.46 22.48 -6.57
CA ALA A 478 6.05 23.26 -7.68
C ALA A 478 5.47 22.84 -9.04
N LEU A 479 5.34 21.52 -9.29
CA LEU A 479 4.69 20.99 -10.49
C LEU A 479 3.21 21.41 -10.56
N ALA A 480 2.46 21.31 -9.46
CA ALA A 480 1.05 21.73 -9.41
C ALA A 480 0.88 23.19 -9.83
N LEU A 481 1.75 24.07 -9.35
CA LEU A 481 1.76 25.50 -9.73
C LEU A 481 2.16 25.69 -11.19
N GLU A 482 3.04 24.86 -11.74
CA GLU A 482 3.39 24.88 -13.17
C GLU A 482 2.21 24.49 -14.05
N TYR A 483 1.47 23.44 -13.69
CA TYR A 483 0.22 23.06 -14.37
C TYR A 483 -0.81 24.20 -14.37
N GLY A 484 -0.89 24.96 -13.30
CA GLY A 484 -1.76 26.14 -13.24
C GLY A 484 -1.35 27.25 -14.21
N LYS A 485 -0.04 27.38 -14.49
CA LYS A 485 0.49 28.36 -15.45
C LYS A 485 0.42 27.86 -16.89
N ASN A 486 0.45 26.55 -17.10
CA ASN A 486 0.43 25.92 -18.41
C ASN A 486 -0.65 24.81 -18.49
N PRO A 487 -1.91 25.19 -18.76
CA PRO A 487 -3.02 24.23 -18.83
C PRO A 487 -2.84 23.11 -19.89
N LYS A 488 -1.89 23.26 -20.83
CA LYS A 488 -1.58 22.20 -21.81
C LYS A 488 -0.91 20.98 -21.18
N LEU A 489 -0.38 21.11 -19.97
CA LEU A 489 0.17 19.99 -19.23
C LEU A 489 -0.94 19.11 -18.62
N SER A 490 -2.09 19.73 -18.32
CA SER A 490 -3.22 19.03 -17.70
C SER A 490 -3.92 18.10 -18.70
N ARG A 491 -4.29 16.94 -18.19
CA ARG A 491 -5.05 15.93 -18.93
C ARG A 491 -6.51 15.96 -18.52
N SER A 492 -7.41 15.64 -19.46
CA SER A 492 -8.83 15.48 -19.12
C SER A 492 -9.02 14.38 -18.05
N GLY A 493 -9.89 14.63 -17.10
CA GLY A 493 -10.36 13.61 -16.17
C GLY A 493 -11.31 12.58 -16.83
N ASP A 494 -11.88 12.93 -17.98
CA ASP A 494 -12.75 12.08 -18.77
C ASP A 494 -11.94 11.05 -19.58
N VAL A 495 -11.56 9.98 -18.95
CA VAL A 495 -10.97 8.84 -19.62
C VAL A 495 -11.98 7.72 -19.69
N GLN A 496 -12.15 7.21 -20.89
CA GLN A 496 -12.82 5.93 -21.08
C GLN A 496 -11.91 4.84 -20.48
N ILE A 497 -12.24 4.39 -19.27
CA ILE A 497 -11.66 3.13 -18.78
C ILE A 497 -12.52 2.02 -19.39
N PRO A 498 -11.89 1.11 -20.15
CA PRO A 498 -12.58 -0.04 -20.69
C PRO A 498 -13.29 -0.84 -19.58
N ASP A 499 -14.45 -1.39 -19.87
CA ASP A 499 -15.09 -2.33 -18.96
C ASP A 499 -14.30 -3.65 -18.89
N PHE A 500 -14.56 -4.47 -17.86
CA PHE A 500 -13.98 -5.81 -17.80
C PHE A 500 -14.37 -6.68 -19.01
N SER A 501 -15.50 -6.39 -19.63
CA SER A 501 -15.92 -7.01 -20.90
C SER A 501 -15.01 -6.71 -22.10
N ASP A 502 -14.14 -5.70 -21.98
CA ASP A 502 -13.23 -5.30 -23.07
C ASP A 502 -11.89 -6.09 -23.05
N PHE A 503 -11.79 -7.14 -22.26
CA PHE A 503 -10.64 -8.04 -22.33
C PHE A 503 -10.65 -8.84 -23.66
N ALA A 504 -9.46 -9.01 -24.24
CA ALA A 504 -9.24 -9.82 -25.43
C ALA A 504 -8.41 -11.06 -25.10
N TYR A 505 -8.70 -12.17 -25.74
CA TYR A 505 -7.95 -13.42 -25.57
C TYR A 505 -6.54 -13.32 -26.17
N LEU A 506 -5.60 -14.08 -25.57
CA LEU A 506 -4.27 -14.25 -26.14
C LEU A 506 -4.35 -15.02 -27.47
N GLN A 507 -3.55 -14.58 -28.43
CA GLN A 507 -3.34 -15.29 -29.69
C GLN A 507 -2.13 -16.22 -29.56
N ARG A 508 -2.24 -17.41 -30.09
CA ARG A 508 -1.16 -18.37 -30.16
C ARG A 508 -1.03 -18.87 -31.60
N ASP A 509 0.21 -18.96 -32.08
CA ASP A 509 0.51 -19.43 -33.44
C ASP A 509 0.28 -20.95 -33.62
N ASP A 510 0.17 -21.69 -32.51
CA ASP A 510 -0.06 -23.13 -32.47
C ASP A 510 -1.52 -23.55 -32.29
N LEU A 511 -2.43 -22.60 -32.15
CA LEU A 511 -3.88 -22.87 -32.19
C LEU A 511 -4.35 -22.70 -33.64
N ASP A 512 -4.90 -23.78 -34.21
CA ASP A 512 -5.64 -23.70 -35.46
C ASP A 512 -6.73 -22.63 -35.32
N ASP A 513 -6.89 -21.82 -36.38
CA ASP A 513 -7.75 -20.64 -36.46
C ASP A 513 -9.11 -20.91 -35.76
N PRO A 514 -9.46 -20.21 -34.68
CA PRO A 514 -10.74 -20.47 -34.02
C PRO A 514 -11.86 -20.20 -34.98
N ASP A 515 -12.83 -21.10 -35.05
CA ASP A 515 -14.03 -20.99 -35.86
C ASP A 515 -14.63 -19.57 -35.70
N PRO A 516 -14.69 -18.76 -36.77
CA PRO A 516 -15.15 -17.38 -36.69
C PRO A 516 -16.61 -17.23 -36.22
N ASP A 517 -17.35 -18.33 -36.13
CA ASP A 517 -18.72 -18.37 -35.60
C ASP A 517 -18.78 -18.53 -34.05
N LEU A 518 -17.62 -18.60 -33.37
CA LEU A 518 -17.53 -18.77 -31.94
C LEU A 518 -17.22 -17.43 -31.21
N GLU A 519 -18.01 -16.39 -31.47
CA GLU A 519 -17.85 -15.06 -30.85
C GLU A 519 -17.88 -15.00 -29.31
N ASN A 520 -18.02 -16.16 -28.62
CA ASN A 520 -18.09 -16.22 -27.16
C ASN A 520 -17.49 -17.50 -26.56
N VAL A 521 -16.53 -18.16 -27.19
CA VAL A 521 -15.90 -19.34 -26.61
C VAL A 521 -14.62 -18.95 -25.89
N HIS A 522 -14.63 -19.08 -24.57
CA HIS A 522 -13.45 -18.98 -23.75
C HIS A 522 -12.42 -20.02 -24.18
N VAL A 523 -11.37 -19.60 -24.86
CA VAL A 523 -10.32 -20.51 -25.34
C VAL A 523 -9.46 -20.94 -24.17
N ARG A 524 -9.58 -22.20 -23.81
CA ARG A 524 -8.73 -22.84 -22.80
C ARG A 524 -7.40 -23.20 -23.45
N ILE A 525 -6.33 -22.52 -23.01
CA ILE A 525 -4.98 -22.75 -23.53
C ILE A 525 -4.19 -23.71 -22.64
N GLY A 526 -3.33 -24.51 -23.23
CA GLY A 526 -2.52 -25.55 -22.58
C GLY A 526 -2.66 -26.89 -23.34
N PRO A 527 -2.13 -27.99 -22.79
CA PRO A 527 -1.59 -28.19 -21.45
C PRO A 527 -0.19 -27.57 -21.26
N PHE A 528 0.04 -26.97 -20.08
CA PHE A 528 1.35 -26.42 -19.70
C PHE A 528 1.93 -27.19 -18.51
N PRO A 529 3.25 -27.47 -18.51
CA PRO A 529 3.88 -28.16 -17.40
C PRO A 529 4.21 -27.21 -16.25
N TYR A 530 4.16 -27.73 -15.03
CA TYR A 530 4.76 -27.09 -13.87
C TYR A 530 6.30 -27.10 -13.92
N GLN A 531 6.93 -26.41 -12.99
CA GLN A 531 8.40 -26.34 -12.78
C GLN A 531 9.15 -25.62 -13.91
N ARG A 532 8.47 -24.68 -14.58
CA ARG A 532 9.09 -23.85 -15.63
C ARG A 532 8.35 -22.55 -15.85
N VAL A 533 9.01 -21.65 -16.55
CA VAL A 533 8.37 -20.49 -17.20
C VAL A 533 7.87 -20.93 -18.57
N THR A 534 6.65 -20.57 -18.91
CA THR A 534 6.03 -20.91 -20.19
C THR A 534 5.37 -19.69 -20.80
N SER A 535 5.64 -19.41 -22.07
CA SER A 535 4.89 -18.38 -22.82
C SER A 535 3.46 -18.85 -23.02
N LEU A 536 2.51 -18.06 -22.53
CA LEU A 536 1.07 -18.34 -22.69
C LEU A 536 0.54 -17.87 -24.06
N GLY A 537 1.25 -16.97 -24.73
CA GLY A 537 0.89 -16.38 -25.99
C GLY A 537 1.16 -14.89 -26.05
N THR A 538 0.77 -14.27 -27.16
CA THR A 538 0.92 -12.85 -27.41
C THR A 538 -0.40 -12.19 -27.72
N PHE A 539 -0.49 -10.89 -27.51
CA PHE A 539 -1.57 -10.07 -28.01
C PHE A 539 -1.04 -8.81 -28.65
N LYS A 540 -1.75 -8.27 -29.63
CA LYS A 540 -1.38 -7.04 -30.33
C LYS A 540 -2.18 -5.87 -29.78
N SER A 541 -1.50 -4.77 -29.54
CA SER A 541 -2.15 -3.51 -29.23
C SER A 541 -1.92 -2.50 -30.33
N GLY A 542 -3.00 -1.86 -30.76
CA GLY A 542 -2.98 -0.69 -31.62
C GLY A 542 -3.09 0.63 -30.85
N ALA A 543 -3.12 0.55 -29.53
CA ALA A 543 -3.30 1.70 -28.65
C ALA A 543 -2.11 2.67 -28.70
N GLN A 544 -2.27 3.83 -28.09
CA GLN A 544 -1.29 4.91 -28.14
C GLN A 544 -0.21 4.75 -27.08
N THR A 545 -0.50 5.10 -25.85
CA THR A 545 0.37 5.00 -24.68
C THR A 545 -0.32 4.25 -23.56
N VAL A 546 0.47 3.47 -22.82
CA VAL A 546 -0.04 2.62 -21.72
C VAL A 546 -0.29 3.44 -20.48
N ASP A 547 -1.49 3.33 -19.92
CA ASP A 547 -1.80 3.69 -18.53
C ASP A 547 -1.55 2.48 -17.61
N GLN A 548 -2.15 1.33 -17.93
CA GLN A 548 -2.03 0.09 -17.16
C GLN A 548 -2.21 -1.11 -18.09
N LEU A 549 -1.45 -2.17 -17.85
CA LEU A 549 -1.75 -3.50 -18.35
C LEU A 549 -2.60 -4.25 -17.32
N GLN A 550 -3.63 -4.95 -17.79
CA GLN A 550 -4.38 -5.89 -16.97
C GLN A 550 -4.45 -7.26 -17.63
N VAL A 551 -4.40 -8.30 -16.80
CA VAL A 551 -4.49 -9.70 -17.21
C VAL A 551 -5.52 -10.38 -16.32
N ARG A 552 -6.46 -11.10 -16.92
CA ARG A 552 -7.50 -11.86 -16.24
C ARG A 552 -7.33 -13.34 -16.51
N LEU A 553 -7.45 -14.15 -15.49
CA LEU A 553 -7.15 -15.57 -15.51
C LEU A 553 -8.32 -16.38 -14.97
N SER A 554 -8.65 -17.50 -15.64
CA SER A 554 -9.54 -18.51 -15.08
C SER A 554 -8.89 -19.90 -15.19
N GLY A 555 -9.09 -20.73 -14.19
CA GLY A 555 -8.52 -22.08 -14.15
C GLY A 555 -9.27 -23.02 -13.24
N GLU A 556 -9.36 -24.28 -13.67
CA GLU A 556 -9.90 -25.41 -12.89
C GLU A 556 -8.79 -26.46 -12.73
N ASN A 557 -8.64 -26.97 -11.53
CA ASN A 557 -7.55 -27.91 -11.16
C ASN A 557 -6.15 -27.32 -11.41
N VAL A 558 -6.01 -26.01 -11.21
CA VAL A 558 -4.75 -25.27 -11.33
C VAL A 558 -4.36 -24.75 -9.97
N CYS A 559 -3.17 -25.09 -9.50
CA CYS A 559 -2.64 -24.63 -8.24
C CYS A 559 -2.30 -23.12 -8.33
N LEU A 560 -3.25 -22.26 -7.96
CA LEU A 560 -3.09 -20.81 -8.07
C LEU A 560 -1.88 -20.29 -7.26
N GLY A 561 -1.66 -20.88 -6.07
CA GLY A 561 -0.51 -20.54 -5.23
C GLY A 561 0.84 -20.95 -5.80
N SER A 562 0.88 -21.89 -6.78
CA SER A 562 2.11 -22.28 -7.48
C SER A 562 2.29 -21.55 -8.82
N LEU A 563 1.34 -20.69 -9.19
CA LEU A 563 1.32 -19.97 -10.46
C LEU A 563 1.71 -18.50 -10.25
N GLY A 564 2.78 -18.07 -10.90
CA GLY A 564 3.14 -16.67 -11.09
C GLY A 564 2.79 -16.22 -12.51
N ILE A 565 2.66 -14.92 -12.70
CA ILE A 565 2.36 -14.29 -13.99
C ILE A 565 3.34 -13.14 -14.22
N ALA A 566 3.91 -13.10 -15.41
CA ALA A 566 4.72 -11.99 -15.90
C ALA A 566 4.24 -11.51 -17.26
N ALA A 567 4.54 -10.27 -17.57
CA ALA A 567 4.27 -9.68 -18.88
C ALA A 567 5.51 -8.98 -19.42
N LYS A 568 5.63 -8.96 -20.74
CA LYS A 568 6.71 -8.28 -21.45
C LYS A 568 6.13 -7.38 -22.54
N SER A 569 6.52 -6.12 -22.52
CA SER A 569 6.10 -5.15 -23.54
C SER A 569 6.87 -5.32 -24.85
N PRO A 570 6.35 -4.77 -25.96
CA PRO A 570 7.07 -4.73 -27.26
C PRO A 570 8.45 -4.05 -27.13
N ALA A 571 8.60 -3.13 -26.20
CA ALA A 571 9.86 -2.42 -25.93
C ALA A 571 10.85 -3.25 -25.08
N GLY A 572 10.44 -4.40 -24.56
CA GLY A 572 11.27 -5.30 -23.77
C GLY A 572 11.21 -5.10 -22.25
N THR A 573 10.40 -4.17 -21.74
CA THR A 573 10.14 -4.04 -20.31
C THR A 573 9.40 -5.29 -19.80
N VAL A 574 9.84 -5.83 -18.66
CA VAL A 574 9.24 -6.99 -18.02
C VAL A 574 8.63 -6.60 -16.68
N SER A 575 7.45 -7.08 -16.38
CA SER A 575 6.80 -6.91 -15.08
C SER A 575 6.35 -8.25 -14.51
N LEU A 576 6.61 -8.45 -13.23
CA LEU A 576 6.07 -9.56 -12.44
C LEU A 576 4.73 -9.09 -11.84
N LEU A 577 3.61 -9.61 -12.36
CA LEU A 577 2.26 -9.26 -11.92
C LEU A 577 1.86 -10.07 -10.67
N LYS A 578 2.31 -11.32 -10.60
CA LYS A 578 2.09 -12.23 -9.48
C LYS A 578 3.30 -13.14 -9.34
N LEU A 579 3.71 -13.38 -8.13
CA LEU A 579 4.73 -14.39 -7.83
C LEU A 579 4.07 -15.76 -7.59
N PRO A 580 4.72 -16.87 -7.96
CA PRO A 580 4.35 -18.16 -7.42
C PRO A 580 4.73 -18.25 -5.93
N ASN A 581 4.14 -19.21 -5.23
CA ASN A 581 4.33 -19.44 -3.81
C ASN A 581 3.85 -18.26 -2.94
N ASP A 582 2.73 -17.68 -3.29
CA ASP A 582 2.02 -16.69 -2.49
C ASP A 582 1.02 -17.36 -1.51
N HIS A 583 0.24 -16.54 -0.79
CA HIS A 583 -0.70 -17.02 0.23
C HIS A 583 -1.73 -18.04 -0.27
N PHE A 584 -2.11 -18.03 -1.56
CA PHE A 584 -3.03 -19.03 -2.12
C PHE A 584 -2.49 -20.47 -2.00
N LYS A 585 -1.17 -20.64 -1.91
CA LYS A 585 -0.57 -21.95 -1.67
C LYS A 585 -0.91 -22.49 -0.29
N ALA A 586 -1.02 -21.63 0.70
CA ALA A 586 -1.39 -22.00 2.05
C ALA A 586 -2.78 -22.64 2.13
N TYR A 587 -3.68 -22.26 1.24
CA TYR A 587 -5.08 -22.68 1.24
C TYR A 587 -5.43 -23.64 0.10
N GLY A 588 -4.44 -24.12 -0.67
CA GLY A 588 -4.66 -25.09 -1.75
C GLY A 588 -5.65 -24.64 -2.82
N VAL A 589 -5.71 -23.32 -3.08
CA VAL A 589 -6.66 -22.77 -4.08
C VAL A 589 -6.36 -23.32 -5.45
N ASN A 590 -7.32 -24.07 -6.00
CA ASN A 590 -7.16 -24.79 -7.28
C ASN A 590 -8.30 -24.51 -8.29
N GLN A 591 -9.20 -23.60 -7.95
CA GLN A 591 -10.27 -23.14 -8.83
C GLN A 591 -10.42 -21.63 -8.67
N PHE A 592 -10.42 -20.90 -9.78
CA PHE A 592 -10.60 -19.46 -9.82
C PHE A 592 -11.18 -19.04 -11.17
N THR A 593 -11.96 -17.99 -11.14
CA THR A 593 -12.62 -17.42 -12.33
C THR A 593 -12.38 -15.93 -12.32
N ASP A 594 -11.99 -15.38 -13.47
CA ASP A 594 -11.80 -13.94 -13.69
C ASP A 594 -10.87 -13.27 -12.66
N TYR A 595 -9.85 -14.01 -12.21
CA TYR A 595 -8.83 -13.48 -11.30
C TYR A 595 -7.99 -12.43 -12.02
N ALA A 596 -8.14 -11.16 -11.64
CA ALA A 596 -7.53 -10.04 -12.32
C ALA A 596 -6.23 -9.59 -11.65
N LEU A 597 -5.24 -9.26 -12.48
CA LEU A 597 -3.95 -8.71 -12.13
C LEU A 597 -3.68 -7.45 -12.95
N GLY A 598 -2.86 -6.54 -12.44
CA GLY A 598 -2.50 -5.33 -13.15
C GLY A 598 -1.04 -4.94 -13.00
N SER A 599 -0.56 -4.04 -13.87
CA SER A 599 0.79 -3.48 -13.76
C SER A 599 0.87 -2.04 -14.25
N PHE A 600 1.51 -1.18 -13.44
CA PHE A 600 1.90 0.18 -13.80
C PHE A 600 3.35 0.29 -14.27
N ALA A 601 4.12 -0.79 -14.26
CA ALA A 601 5.52 -0.79 -14.71
C ALA A 601 5.68 -0.28 -16.16
N PHE A 602 4.65 -0.44 -16.98
CA PHE A 602 4.61 -0.03 -18.38
C PHE A 602 4.07 1.39 -18.62
N TYR A 603 3.77 2.12 -17.55
CA TYR A 603 3.14 3.44 -17.64
C TYR A 603 3.91 4.38 -18.58
N GLY A 604 3.20 4.99 -19.54
CA GLY A 604 3.75 5.91 -20.51
C GLY A 604 4.47 5.27 -21.69
N GLU A 605 4.66 3.96 -21.74
CA GLU A 605 5.27 3.29 -22.90
C GLU A 605 4.36 3.36 -24.14
N PRO A 606 4.94 3.33 -25.36
CA PRO A 606 4.17 3.05 -26.55
C PRO A 606 3.49 1.69 -26.44
N ALA A 607 2.18 1.66 -26.62
CA ALA A 607 1.41 0.44 -26.49
C ALA A 607 1.46 -0.46 -27.73
N GLN A 608 1.82 0.11 -28.89
CA GLN A 608 1.79 -0.59 -30.19
C GLN A 608 2.85 -1.70 -30.25
N GLY A 609 2.43 -2.87 -30.68
CA GLY A 609 3.30 -4.04 -30.93
C GLY A 609 2.78 -5.29 -30.23
N ASP A 610 3.64 -6.29 -30.21
CA ASP A 610 3.33 -7.63 -29.64
C ASP A 610 3.72 -7.66 -28.15
N TRP A 611 2.73 -7.90 -27.31
CA TRP A 611 2.86 -8.12 -25.88
C TRP A 611 2.90 -9.59 -25.59
N GLU A 612 3.74 -10.05 -24.68
CA GLU A 612 3.87 -11.46 -24.32
C GLU A 612 3.53 -11.68 -22.86
N ILE A 613 2.75 -12.71 -22.56
CA ILE A 613 2.37 -13.12 -21.20
C ILE A 613 3.02 -14.45 -20.88
N PHE A 614 3.57 -14.57 -19.67
CA PHE A 614 4.22 -15.78 -19.17
C PHE A 614 3.54 -16.31 -17.92
N ALA A 615 3.39 -17.62 -17.85
CA ALA A 615 3.18 -18.34 -16.60
C ALA A 615 4.54 -18.73 -16.01
N ILE A 616 4.68 -18.52 -14.70
CA ILE A 616 5.83 -18.95 -13.89
C ILE A 616 5.30 -20.04 -12.95
N ALA A 617 5.42 -21.29 -13.33
CA ALA A 617 4.79 -22.38 -12.60
C ALA A 617 5.80 -23.11 -11.71
N SER A 618 5.70 -22.95 -10.40
CA SER A 618 6.52 -23.64 -9.42
C SER A 618 6.01 -25.06 -9.14
N ASN A 619 6.79 -25.85 -8.41
CA ASN A 619 6.39 -27.20 -8.02
C ASN A 619 5.15 -27.16 -7.09
N PRO A 620 4.01 -27.72 -7.52
CA PRO A 620 2.78 -27.73 -6.72
C PRO A 620 2.87 -28.63 -5.49
N ASP A 621 3.73 -29.68 -5.52
CA ASP A 621 3.89 -30.66 -4.45
C ASP A 621 4.68 -30.16 -3.24
N THR A 622 5.42 -29.06 -3.40
CA THR A 622 6.17 -28.53 -2.28
C THR A 622 5.20 -28.00 -1.21
N GLN A 623 5.11 -28.72 -0.12
CA GLN A 623 4.37 -28.27 1.05
C GLN A 623 5.10 -27.13 1.75
N ILE A 624 4.32 -26.22 2.29
CA ILE A 624 4.78 -25.11 3.12
C ILE A 624 4.14 -25.24 4.51
N GLU A 625 4.80 -24.76 5.53
CA GLU A 625 4.20 -24.63 6.85
C GLU A 625 3.46 -23.30 6.92
N VAL A 626 2.18 -23.37 7.26
CA VAL A 626 1.31 -22.21 7.44
C VAL A 626 1.20 -21.93 8.93
N ALA A 627 1.54 -20.72 9.32
CA ALA A 627 1.36 -20.27 10.70
C ALA A 627 0.06 -19.44 10.80
N GLU A 628 -0.86 -19.89 11.61
CA GLU A 628 -2.14 -19.21 11.86
C GLU A 628 -2.34 -18.95 13.35
N ILE A 629 -2.95 -17.83 13.68
CA ILE A 629 -3.37 -17.58 15.07
C ILE A 629 -4.83 -18.02 15.22
N ILE A 630 -5.03 -19.17 15.88
CA ILE A 630 -6.35 -19.70 16.18
C ILE A 630 -6.59 -19.56 17.69
N ASN A 631 -7.60 -18.79 18.07
CA ASN A 631 -7.94 -18.55 19.49
C ASN A 631 -6.75 -18.02 20.32
N ASN A 632 -5.98 -17.07 19.79
CA ASN A 632 -4.75 -16.52 20.39
C ASN A 632 -3.61 -17.53 20.58
N VAL A 633 -3.61 -18.65 19.88
CA VAL A 633 -2.54 -19.64 19.88
C VAL A 633 -1.95 -19.71 18.47
N LEU A 634 -0.63 -19.57 18.36
CA LEU A 634 0.06 -19.81 17.09
C LEU A 634 0.01 -21.31 16.77
N VAL A 635 -0.65 -21.64 15.68
CA VAL A 635 -0.74 -23.01 15.17
C VAL A 635 0.04 -23.08 13.88
N VAL A 636 0.99 -24.00 13.79
CA VAL A 636 1.73 -24.29 12.56
C VAL A 636 1.17 -25.58 11.98
N ARG A 637 0.73 -25.53 10.74
CA ARG A 637 0.22 -26.70 10.00
C ARG A 637 0.81 -26.76 8.59
N PRO A 638 0.83 -27.93 7.95
CA PRO A 638 1.15 -28.01 6.52
C PRO A 638 0.07 -27.27 5.71
N SER A 639 0.46 -26.72 4.55
CA SER A 639 -0.46 -26.17 3.56
C SER A 639 -1.47 -27.21 3.10
N ASP A 640 -2.63 -26.76 2.67
CA ASP A 640 -3.61 -27.62 2.03
C ASP A 640 -3.02 -28.17 0.71
N PRO A 641 -3.28 -29.44 0.40
CA PRO A 641 -2.71 -30.06 -0.79
C PRO A 641 -3.24 -29.43 -2.07
N CYS A 642 -2.35 -29.16 -3.00
CA CYS A 642 -2.70 -28.78 -4.36
C CYS A 642 -2.50 -30.03 -5.25
N PRO A 643 -3.45 -30.40 -6.10
CA PRO A 643 -3.29 -31.58 -6.96
C PRO A 643 -2.09 -31.41 -7.89
N SER A 644 -1.19 -32.37 -7.89
CA SER A 644 -0.01 -32.41 -8.77
C SER A 644 -0.04 -33.56 -9.76
N THR A 645 -0.83 -34.58 -9.47
CA THR A 645 -0.99 -35.76 -10.30
C THR A 645 -2.46 -36.10 -10.51
N ASP A 646 -2.77 -36.72 -11.65
CA ASP A 646 -4.08 -37.29 -11.90
C ASP A 646 -4.31 -38.57 -11.05
N GLY A 647 -5.53 -39.12 -11.10
CA GLY A 647 -5.86 -40.36 -10.39
C GLY A 647 -5.01 -41.59 -10.76
N ASN A 648 -4.17 -41.50 -11.78
CA ASN A 648 -3.23 -42.52 -12.23
C ASN A 648 -1.78 -42.19 -11.87
N GLY A 649 -1.52 -41.13 -11.12
CA GLY A 649 -0.19 -40.72 -10.70
C GLY A 649 0.65 -40.04 -11.80
N GLN A 650 0.03 -39.59 -12.90
CA GLN A 650 0.73 -38.81 -13.93
C GLN A 650 0.76 -37.34 -13.53
N PRO A 651 1.87 -36.62 -13.81
CA PRO A 651 1.93 -35.18 -13.55
C PRO A 651 0.79 -34.44 -14.22
N LEU A 652 0.06 -33.64 -13.45
CA LEU A 652 -0.96 -32.74 -13.99
C LEU A 652 -0.27 -31.59 -14.72
N ASN A 653 -0.65 -31.41 -15.98
CA ASN A 653 -0.42 -30.16 -16.68
C ASN A 653 -1.61 -29.25 -16.44
N PHE A 654 -1.38 -27.96 -16.37
CA PHE A 654 -2.44 -26.99 -16.18
C PHE A 654 -2.92 -26.37 -17.49
N HIS A 655 -4.17 -25.91 -17.48
CA HIS A 655 -4.75 -25.13 -18.56
C HIS A 655 -5.31 -23.84 -17.98
N LEU A 656 -5.26 -22.77 -18.74
CA LEU A 656 -5.78 -21.46 -18.35
C LEU A 656 -6.66 -20.88 -19.44
N ILE A 657 -7.62 -20.07 -19.06
CA ILE A 657 -8.20 -19.04 -19.90
C ILE A 657 -7.49 -17.75 -19.53
N VAL A 658 -6.93 -17.06 -20.51
CA VAL A 658 -6.14 -15.84 -20.32
C VAL A 658 -6.66 -14.73 -21.20
N GLU A 659 -7.06 -13.65 -20.57
CA GLU A 659 -7.57 -12.46 -21.24
C GLU A 659 -6.71 -11.26 -20.85
N THR A 660 -6.56 -10.33 -21.77
CA THR A 660 -5.69 -9.16 -21.60
C THR A 660 -6.36 -7.90 -22.05
N ARG A 661 -6.06 -6.77 -21.40
CA ARG A 661 -6.42 -5.44 -21.91
C ARG A 661 -5.33 -4.43 -21.57
N LEU A 662 -5.18 -3.42 -22.43
CA LEU A 662 -4.39 -2.24 -22.17
C LEU A 662 -5.29 -1.04 -21.97
N ILE A 663 -5.16 -0.41 -20.83
CA ILE A 663 -5.79 0.87 -20.55
C ILE A 663 -4.86 1.93 -21.13
N ALA A 664 -5.39 2.75 -22.03
CA ALA A 664 -4.63 3.84 -22.66
C ALA A 664 -4.65 5.11 -21.83
N GLN A 665 -3.58 5.90 -21.98
CA GLN A 665 -3.49 7.22 -21.37
C GLN A 665 -4.39 8.24 -22.07
#